data_84fe7daac8fdbab5b9f8cc2b2ad0a997
#
_entry.id   84fe7daac8fdbab5b9f8cc2b2ad0a997
#
_cell.length_a   1.000
_cell.length_b   1.000
_cell.length_c   1.000
_cell.angle_alpha   90.00
_cell.angle_beta   90.00
_cell.angle_gamma   90.00
#
_symmetry.space_group_name_H-M   'P 1'
#
loop_
_entity.id
_entity.type
_entity.pdbx_description
1 polymer ?
#
loop_
_entity_poly.entity_id
_entity_poly.type
_entity_poly.pdbx_seq_one_letter_code
_entity_poly.pdbx_strand_id
1 'polypeptide(L)'
;SNGNPPVAGLLDLDRKTYDLTAKTKSADLGYILKQDSLLGKITMDATAKGSGFDPKKMNSVFHVNLEEGEFKSYLYRGLLLDADLQNGSGKIVSSLHDPNITYELKGEGNFNEKYPSAKIALQLDTLNLLALHLLKDTLQMHFQLDADFPSTNPDALQGNMSIHDIAFSNATKNLHTDSMRLTAMHSDTAQQIRFRSEMADLDWNGKYKLTQVADAVKQLINNYYKLPGRPDTVRVDAQDWRMALALRPSPLVLEMLPALKGTDSVTANISFNSTEKKLDLQLLAPQVQYDQQIIHQLDFRADTKDNAINYSLAVADGSTKAFQLYQSSVSGKIGGNKLFTTILLKDKKSKNRYILSGALSPEKAGARFVFNPDSLMLNYDAWKVPVNNYIQYDSSGILVKNLKLEHNTESIADNSSGNTTTSPLGVEFSNFHIRTVTEFVSQDSLLLDGTVNGKAEVKNLLSNPLFTSDLKIQDLVYKTDTVGNLVLKVNNEAQNAFAAHILLSGRDNDVQIDGKYFSGESKMDLKLKLNQLNLASFKSLAASQIKDMKGYLKGSLNASGNLDKPVLRGSLHFDSAEITPVITGEPLRIGSDSVEFDNDGFNFSEFTMLDSAGNKATIDGNVFTPDFRKYRYDMTFTAENFRVVNAPKEPNRIFYGKLNINADVNVSGDQNLPKVNANIRVNKNTDFTLILPSNDPEIQERQGVVVFSDKDHPVDSVRFKSFLDSLSSHAALKGMDVSAVIETDSNAQFT
;
A
#
# COMPACT_ATOMS: atom_id res chain seq x y z
N SER A 1 37.03 -51.59 3.26
CA SER A 1 37.78 -50.44 3.80
C SER A 1 39.16 -50.88 4.23
N ASN A 2 40.15 -50.75 3.38
CA ASN A 2 41.56 -51.00 3.73
C ASN A 2 42.23 -49.67 4.09
N GLY A 3 42.37 -49.38 5.28
CA GLY A 3 43.33 -49.21 6.26
C GLY A 3 44.20 -47.99 6.26
N ASN A 4 43.99 -46.83 5.68
CA ASN A 4 44.63 -45.60 6.17
C ASN A 4 43.55 -44.74 6.87
N PRO A 5 43.77 -44.26 8.11
CA PRO A 5 42.81 -43.39 8.72
C PRO A 5 42.62 -42.15 7.87
N PRO A 6 41.39 -41.65 7.75
CA PRO A 6 41.08 -40.46 6.89
C PRO A 6 41.79 -39.19 7.42
N VAL A 7 42.29 -39.19 8.63
CA VAL A 7 43.13 -38.16 9.18
C VAL A 7 44.34 -38.81 9.85
N ALA A 8 45.54 -38.39 9.47
CA ALA A 8 46.82 -38.90 10.01
C ALA A 8 47.66 -37.68 10.41
N GLY A 9 48.53 -37.85 11.42
CA GLY A 9 49.48 -36.81 11.80
C GLY A 9 49.73 -36.76 13.31
N LEU A 10 50.45 -35.73 13.71
CA LEU A 10 50.82 -35.47 15.12
C LEU A 10 49.97 -34.30 15.63
N LEU A 11 49.34 -34.50 16.79
CA LEU A 11 48.65 -33.46 17.55
C LEU A 11 49.15 -33.51 19.00
N ASP A 12 49.86 -32.46 19.41
CA ASP A 12 50.32 -32.27 20.78
C ASP A 12 49.46 -31.14 21.42
N LEU A 13 48.55 -31.53 22.29
CA LEU A 13 47.62 -30.60 22.93
C LEU A 13 48.31 -29.75 24.00
N ASP A 14 49.40 -30.25 24.65
CA ASP A 14 50.13 -29.52 25.67
C ASP A 14 50.98 -28.41 25.05
N ARG A 15 51.69 -28.72 23.96
CA ARG A 15 52.50 -27.77 23.19
C ARG A 15 51.65 -27.00 22.17
N LYS A 16 50.40 -27.39 21.99
CA LYS A 16 49.47 -26.82 20.96
C LYS A 16 50.08 -26.83 19.55
N THR A 17 50.77 -27.91 19.20
CA THR A 17 51.37 -28.08 17.86
C THR A 17 50.64 -29.18 17.10
N TYR A 18 50.59 -29.05 15.77
CA TYR A 18 49.99 -30.04 14.92
C TYR A 18 50.67 -30.10 13.55
N ASP A 19 50.68 -31.31 13.02
CA ASP A 19 51.06 -31.63 11.64
C ASP A 19 50.12 -32.72 11.18
N LEU A 20 49.02 -32.28 10.53
CA LEU A 20 47.88 -33.12 10.21
C LEU A 20 47.69 -33.20 8.70
N THR A 21 47.39 -34.39 8.20
CA THR A 21 46.94 -34.64 6.80
C THR A 21 45.62 -35.34 6.85
N ALA A 22 44.64 -34.81 6.14
CA ALA A 22 43.31 -35.39 5.98
C ALA A 22 43.12 -35.76 4.50
N LYS A 23 42.94 -37.05 4.20
CA LYS A 23 42.59 -37.56 2.88
C LYS A 23 41.28 -38.33 2.96
N THR A 24 40.21 -37.72 2.46
CA THR A 24 38.91 -38.32 2.54
C THR A 24 38.39 -38.63 1.14
N LYS A 25 37.64 -39.73 1.02
CA LYS A 25 36.90 -40.08 -0.18
C LYS A 25 35.46 -40.41 0.18
N SER A 26 34.53 -39.53 -0.18
CA SER A 26 33.11 -39.62 0.18
C SER A 26 32.87 -39.79 1.69
N ALA A 27 33.62 -39.09 2.56
CA ALA A 27 33.39 -39.08 4.00
C ALA A 27 32.13 -38.28 4.33
N ASP A 28 31.23 -38.84 5.10
CA ASP A 28 30.00 -38.17 5.52
C ASP A 28 30.24 -37.28 6.73
N LEU A 29 30.47 -35.99 6.46
CA LEU A 29 30.70 -34.99 7.53
C LEU A 29 29.41 -34.66 8.29
N GLY A 30 28.25 -34.71 7.65
CA GLY A 30 26.96 -34.48 8.31
C GLY A 30 26.76 -35.49 9.45
N TYR A 31 26.95 -36.77 9.15
CA TYR A 31 26.88 -37.85 10.14
C TYR A 31 27.95 -37.69 11.24
N ILE A 32 29.21 -37.41 10.88
CA ILE A 32 30.32 -37.27 11.84
C ILE A 32 30.07 -36.10 12.81
N LEU A 33 29.60 -34.96 12.29
CA LEU A 33 29.44 -33.73 13.06
C LEU A 33 27.98 -33.55 13.60
N LYS A 34 27.10 -34.52 13.35
CA LYS A 34 25.66 -34.47 13.67
C LYS A 34 24.96 -33.23 13.08
N GLN A 35 25.27 -32.92 11.82
CA GLN A 35 24.73 -31.78 11.08
C GLN A 35 24.29 -32.21 9.65
N ASP A 36 23.56 -33.33 9.57
CA ASP A 36 23.14 -33.93 8.29
C ASP A 36 22.27 -33.01 7.41
N SER A 37 21.64 -31.99 7.99
CA SER A 37 20.84 -31.01 7.25
C SER A 37 21.69 -29.93 6.54
N LEU A 38 22.96 -29.76 6.93
CA LEU A 38 23.85 -28.73 6.40
C LEU A 38 25.01 -29.32 5.59
N LEU A 39 25.58 -30.42 6.06
CA LEU A 39 26.76 -31.04 5.54
C LEU A 39 26.45 -32.44 5.03
N GLY A 40 27.02 -32.81 3.92
CA GLY A 40 26.93 -34.15 3.38
C GLY A 40 28.31 -34.77 3.17
N LYS A 41 28.47 -35.49 2.06
CA LYS A 41 29.71 -36.19 1.72
C LYS A 41 30.78 -35.25 1.21
N ILE A 42 32.04 -35.52 1.57
CA ILE A 42 33.21 -34.75 1.18
C ILE A 42 34.35 -35.63 0.67
N THR A 43 34.96 -35.23 -0.43
CA THR A 43 36.20 -35.76 -0.96
C THR A 43 37.25 -34.66 -0.99
N MET A 44 38.27 -34.75 -0.14
CA MET A 44 39.27 -33.70 -0.04
C MET A 44 40.65 -34.27 0.33
N ASP A 45 41.70 -33.53 -0.03
CA ASP A 45 43.05 -33.61 0.50
C ASP A 45 43.37 -32.30 1.22
N ALA A 46 43.68 -32.38 2.50
CA ALA A 46 43.95 -31.19 3.28
C ALA A 46 45.15 -31.42 4.22
N THR A 47 45.99 -30.41 4.37
CA THR A 47 47.09 -30.39 5.33
C THR A 47 46.96 -29.17 6.23
N ALA A 48 47.34 -29.38 7.51
CA ALA A 48 47.39 -28.31 8.50
C ALA A 48 48.62 -28.48 9.35
N LYS A 49 49.54 -27.55 9.27
CA LYS A 49 50.81 -27.61 10.01
C LYS A 49 51.04 -26.32 10.75
N GLY A 50 51.33 -26.46 12.06
CA GLY A 50 51.60 -25.26 12.84
C GLY A 50 51.47 -25.40 14.34
N SER A 51 51.24 -24.25 14.98
CA SER A 51 51.09 -24.15 16.42
C SER A 51 50.05 -23.08 16.80
N GLY A 52 49.36 -23.32 17.92
CA GLY A 52 48.34 -22.46 18.44
C GLY A 52 46.93 -22.79 17.84
N PHE A 53 45.87 -22.46 18.60
CA PHE A 53 44.49 -22.63 18.18
C PHE A 53 43.72 -21.29 18.17
N ASP A 54 44.37 -20.22 18.62
CA ASP A 54 43.82 -18.87 18.59
C ASP A 54 44.35 -18.16 17.34
N PRO A 55 43.52 -17.73 16.42
CA PRO A 55 43.96 -17.03 15.19
C PRO A 55 44.89 -15.84 15.43
N LYS A 56 44.80 -15.20 16.59
CA LYS A 56 45.65 -14.07 16.95
C LYS A 56 47.09 -14.49 17.36
N LYS A 57 47.29 -15.77 17.66
CA LYS A 57 48.55 -16.30 18.21
C LYS A 57 49.07 -17.51 17.45
N MET A 58 48.28 -18.01 16.50
CA MET A 58 48.66 -19.19 15.75
C MET A 58 49.74 -18.87 14.71
N ASN A 59 50.59 -19.87 14.47
CA ASN A 59 51.56 -19.88 13.38
C ASN A 59 51.30 -21.16 12.61
N SER A 60 50.59 -21.05 11.46
CA SER A 60 50.05 -22.23 10.81
C SER A 60 49.84 -22.04 9.32
N VAL A 61 50.15 -23.09 8.58
CA VAL A 61 49.88 -23.17 7.16
C VAL A 61 48.80 -24.23 6.93
N PHE A 62 47.82 -23.88 6.14
CA PHE A 62 46.72 -24.74 5.73
C PHE A 62 46.73 -24.84 4.20
N HIS A 63 46.57 -26.05 3.71
CA HIS A 63 46.30 -26.32 2.31
C HIS A 63 45.11 -27.24 2.24
N VAL A 64 44.09 -26.86 1.44
CA VAL A 64 42.88 -27.65 1.23
C VAL A 64 42.61 -27.74 -0.26
N ASN A 65 42.52 -28.98 -0.75
CA ASN A 65 42.02 -29.31 -2.09
C ASN A 65 40.76 -30.14 -1.93
N LEU A 66 39.60 -29.48 -2.14
CA LEU A 66 38.29 -30.12 -2.11
C LEU A 66 37.91 -30.47 -3.52
N GLU A 67 37.93 -31.76 -3.84
CA GLU A 67 37.46 -32.27 -5.13
C GLU A 67 35.93 -32.13 -5.19
N GLU A 68 35.23 -32.61 -4.16
CA GLU A 68 33.75 -32.51 -4.01
C GLU A 68 33.36 -32.38 -2.55
N GLY A 69 32.36 -31.51 -2.28
CA GLY A 69 31.79 -31.35 -0.95
C GLY A 69 30.35 -30.93 -0.98
N GLU A 70 29.50 -31.64 -0.27
CA GLU A 70 28.08 -31.34 -0.19
C GLU A 70 27.79 -30.40 0.98
N PHE A 71 27.16 -29.25 0.65
CA PHE A 71 26.68 -28.26 1.63
C PHE A 71 25.28 -27.79 1.20
N LYS A 72 24.31 -27.81 2.11
CA LYS A 72 22.90 -27.50 1.84
C LYS A 72 22.33 -28.22 0.61
N SER A 73 22.64 -29.51 0.48
CA SER A 73 22.22 -30.34 -0.64
C SER A 73 22.74 -29.91 -2.02
N TYR A 74 23.74 -29.02 -2.04
CA TYR A 74 24.48 -28.68 -3.26
C TYR A 74 25.87 -29.28 -3.21
N LEU A 75 26.35 -29.87 -4.31
CA LEU A 75 27.66 -30.49 -4.43
C LEU A 75 28.66 -29.51 -5.06
N TYR A 76 29.44 -28.84 -4.21
CA TYR A 76 30.55 -27.96 -4.62
C TYR A 76 31.71 -28.76 -5.13
N ARG A 77 32.37 -28.26 -6.17
CA ARG A 77 33.52 -28.93 -6.80
C ARG A 77 34.69 -27.98 -7.03
N GLY A 78 35.91 -28.51 -6.86
CA GLY A 78 37.13 -27.81 -7.25
C GLY A 78 37.50 -26.61 -6.39
N LEU A 79 37.32 -26.69 -5.06
CA LEU A 79 37.81 -25.66 -4.12
C LEU A 79 39.28 -25.90 -3.79
N LEU A 80 40.09 -24.89 -4.05
CA LEU A 80 41.45 -24.78 -3.54
C LEU A 80 41.55 -23.67 -2.49
N LEU A 81 42.22 -23.92 -1.40
CA LEU A 81 42.46 -22.95 -0.35
C LEU A 81 43.84 -23.12 0.24
N ASP A 82 44.65 -22.07 0.19
CA ASP A 82 45.92 -21.91 0.84
C ASP A 82 45.82 -20.78 1.86
N ALA A 83 46.20 -21.04 3.11
CA ALA A 83 46.22 -20.03 4.15
C ALA A 83 47.51 -20.13 4.97
N ASP A 84 48.13 -18.96 5.18
CA ASP A 84 49.32 -18.80 6.03
C ASP A 84 48.97 -17.80 7.12
N LEU A 85 49.00 -18.23 8.37
CA LEU A 85 48.69 -17.43 9.55
C LEU A 85 49.96 -17.35 10.45
N GLN A 86 50.41 -16.16 10.76
CA GLN A 86 51.58 -15.90 11.54
C GLN A 86 51.32 -14.79 12.57
N ASN A 87 51.22 -15.17 13.86
CA ASN A 87 51.07 -14.21 14.99
C ASN A 87 49.97 -13.14 14.73
N GLY A 88 48.80 -13.56 14.29
CA GLY A 88 47.66 -12.70 14.03
C GLY A 88 47.67 -11.96 12.69
N SER A 89 48.68 -12.16 11.86
CA SER A 89 48.64 -11.78 10.45
C SER A 89 48.29 -12.99 9.60
N GLY A 90 47.55 -12.82 8.51
CA GLY A 90 47.18 -13.93 7.67
C GLY A 90 47.13 -13.54 6.21
N LYS A 91 47.50 -14.52 5.38
CA LYS A 91 47.26 -14.50 3.91
C LYS A 91 46.43 -15.69 3.54
N ILE A 92 45.51 -15.47 2.63
CA ILE A 92 44.64 -16.51 2.07
C ILE A 92 44.60 -16.38 0.54
N VAL A 93 44.75 -17.49 -0.12
CA VAL A 93 44.47 -17.63 -1.55
C VAL A 93 43.42 -18.75 -1.73
N SER A 94 42.33 -18.45 -2.36
CA SER A 94 41.29 -19.45 -2.57
C SER A 94 40.72 -19.33 -3.96
N SER A 95 40.44 -20.45 -4.59
CA SER A 95 39.70 -20.49 -5.85
C SER A 95 38.67 -21.62 -5.82
N LEU A 96 37.57 -21.40 -6.50
CA LEU A 96 36.51 -22.39 -6.67
C LEU A 96 36.07 -22.38 -8.14
N HIS A 97 36.09 -23.55 -8.77
CA HIS A 97 35.74 -23.74 -10.17
C HIS A 97 34.57 -24.72 -10.28
N ASP A 98 33.39 -24.24 -9.94
CA ASP A 98 32.14 -24.99 -10.01
C ASP A 98 31.19 -24.30 -11.01
N PRO A 99 30.34 -25.04 -11.77
CA PRO A 99 29.45 -24.43 -12.76
C PRO A 99 28.53 -23.34 -12.24
N ASN A 100 28.17 -23.35 -10.94
CA ASN A 100 27.26 -22.38 -10.33
C ASN A 100 27.95 -21.39 -9.39
N ILE A 101 29.24 -21.57 -9.12
CA ILE A 101 30.07 -20.62 -8.38
C ILE A 101 31.54 -20.74 -8.81
N THR A 102 32.03 -19.69 -9.46
CA THR A 102 33.43 -19.59 -9.86
C THR A 102 34.02 -18.31 -9.33
N TYR A 103 35.07 -18.42 -8.55
CA TYR A 103 35.79 -17.25 -8.03
C TYR A 103 37.28 -17.49 -7.83
N GLU A 104 38.03 -16.39 -7.82
CA GLU A 104 39.41 -16.30 -7.33
C GLU A 104 39.49 -15.24 -6.21
N LEU A 105 40.04 -15.61 -5.06
CA LEU A 105 40.14 -14.75 -3.90
C LEU A 105 41.60 -14.69 -3.43
N LYS A 106 42.11 -13.49 -3.21
CA LYS A 106 43.37 -13.24 -2.46
C LYS A 106 43.05 -12.30 -1.29
N GLY A 107 43.37 -12.70 -0.11
CA GLY A 107 43.12 -11.91 1.10
C GLY A 107 44.39 -11.82 1.99
N GLU A 108 44.62 -10.65 2.52
CA GLU A 108 45.65 -10.41 3.53
C GLU A 108 45.06 -9.58 4.69
N GLY A 109 45.42 -9.87 5.92
CA GLY A 109 44.90 -9.12 7.06
C GLY A 109 45.72 -9.30 8.33
N ASN A 110 45.57 -8.37 9.28
CA ASN A 110 46.13 -8.47 10.62
C ASN A 110 44.99 -8.43 11.64
N PHE A 111 44.81 -9.52 12.38
CA PHE A 111 43.73 -9.76 13.32
C PHE A 111 44.07 -9.46 14.79
N ASN A 112 45.26 -8.89 15.05
CA ASN A 112 45.72 -8.62 16.43
C ASN A 112 44.91 -7.53 17.11
N GLU A 113 44.42 -6.57 16.34
CA GLU A 113 43.57 -5.48 16.82
C GLU A 113 42.09 -5.85 16.83
N LYS A 114 41.30 -5.06 17.51
CA LYS A 114 39.83 -5.17 17.50
C LYS A 114 39.25 -4.97 16.08
N TYR A 115 39.89 -4.10 15.32
CA TYR A 115 39.52 -3.79 13.94
C TYR A 115 40.71 -4.15 13.04
N PRO A 116 40.65 -5.30 12.35
CA PRO A 116 41.77 -5.79 11.57
C PRO A 116 42.04 -4.92 10.33
N SER A 117 43.27 -4.98 9.83
CA SER A 117 43.50 -4.57 8.45
C SER A 117 42.95 -5.63 7.48
N ALA A 118 42.53 -5.23 6.31
CA ALA A 118 42.00 -6.14 5.29
C ALA A 118 42.43 -5.68 3.90
N LYS A 119 43.12 -6.55 3.17
CA LYS A 119 43.39 -6.38 1.75
C LYS A 119 42.80 -7.56 1.01
N ILE A 120 41.85 -7.30 0.08
CA ILE A 120 41.08 -8.33 -0.59
C ILE A 120 41.08 -8.03 -2.08
N ALA A 121 41.39 -9.04 -2.87
CA ALA A 121 41.13 -9.05 -4.31
C ALA A 121 40.26 -10.28 -4.61
N LEU A 122 39.05 -10.06 -5.09
CA LEU A 122 38.08 -11.10 -5.43
C LEU A 122 37.60 -10.89 -6.87
N GLN A 123 37.80 -11.90 -7.68
CA GLN A 123 37.15 -12.02 -8.98
C GLN A 123 36.04 -13.08 -8.84
N LEU A 124 34.80 -12.67 -9.01
CA LEU A 124 33.63 -13.55 -8.99
C LEU A 124 33.07 -13.64 -10.41
N ASP A 125 33.37 -14.75 -11.10
CA ASP A 125 32.95 -14.94 -12.50
C ASP A 125 31.53 -15.45 -12.60
N THR A 126 31.10 -16.27 -11.67
CA THR A 126 29.74 -16.83 -11.62
C THR A 126 29.30 -17.05 -10.19
N LEU A 127 28.10 -16.66 -9.87
CA LEU A 127 27.40 -17.01 -8.62
C LEU A 127 25.92 -17.16 -8.91
N ASN A 128 25.40 -18.40 -8.93
CA ASN A 128 23.99 -18.73 -9.14
C ASN A 128 23.33 -19.12 -7.81
N LEU A 129 22.69 -18.18 -7.15
CA LEU A 129 22.15 -18.37 -5.80
C LEU A 129 20.96 -19.36 -5.74
N LEU A 130 20.18 -19.49 -6.79
CA LEU A 130 19.11 -20.49 -6.87
C LEU A 130 19.70 -21.91 -6.97
N ALA A 131 20.63 -22.13 -7.88
CA ALA A 131 21.26 -23.44 -8.06
C ALA A 131 22.05 -23.90 -6.81
N LEU A 132 22.62 -22.95 -6.07
CA LEU A 132 23.31 -23.21 -4.81
C LEU A 132 22.36 -23.40 -3.60
N HIS A 133 21.05 -23.38 -3.81
CA HIS A 133 20.02 -23.48 -2.76
C HIS A 133 20.12 -22.38 -1.68
N LEU A 134 20.67 -21.21 -2.03
CA LEU A 134 20.82 -20.07 -1.12
C LEU A 134 19.66 -19.09 -1.19
N LEU A 135 18.98 -18.97 -2.36
CA LEU A 135 17.77 -18.19 -2.56
C LEU A 135 16.71 -19.03 -3.30
N LYS A 136 15.45 -18.62 -3.23
CA LYS A 136 14.33 -19.26 -3.94
C LYS A 136 14.13 -18.71 -5.36
N ASP A 137 14.65 -17.51 -5.64
CA ASP A 137 14.54 -16.84 -6.92
C ASP A 137 15.86 -16.94 -7.72
N THR A 138 15.75 -16.90 -9.04
CA THR A 138 16.92 -16.91 -9.92
C THR A 138 17.67 -15.60 -9.77
N LEU A 139 18.88 -15.65 -9.23
CA LEU A 139 19.81 -14.52 -9.19
C LEU A 139 21.22 -15.02 -9.49
N GLN A 140 21.80 -14.48 -10.55
CA GLN A 140 23.19 -14.71 -10.92
C GLN A 140 23.96 -13.40 -10.81
N MET A 141 25.23 -13.49 -10.40
CA MET A 141 26.08 -12.33 -10.14
C MET A 141 27.47 -12.55 -10.72
N HIS A 142 28.06 -11.47 -11.22
CA HIS A 142 29.45 -11.36 -11.65
C HIS A 142 29.98 -10.01 -11.21
N PHE A 143 31.19 -9.95 -10.65
CA PHE A 143 31.88 -8.70 -10.33
C PHE A 143 33.34 -8.94 -9.96
N GLN A 144 34.14 -7.87 -9.98
CA GLN A 144 35.49 -7.84 -9.45
C GLN A 144 35.55 -6.84 -8.29
N LEU A 145 36.14 -7.24 -7.17
CA LEU A 145 36.27 -6.45 -5.94
C LEU A 145 37.75 -6.32 -5.59
N ASP A 146 38.21 -5.10 -5.44
CA ASP A 146 39.51 -4.76 -4.84
C ASP A 146 39.27 -3.90 -3.62
N ALA A 147 39.80 -4.29 -2.47
CA ALA A 147 39.71 -3.55 -1.24
C ALA A 147 41.07 -3.54 -0.51
N ASP A 148 41.47 -2.38 0.01
CA ASP A 148 42.68 -2.21 0.83
C ASP A 148 42.33 -1.26 1.98
N PHE A 149 42.15 -1.85 3.18
CA PHE A 149 41.80 -1.15 4.40
C PHE A 149 42.92 -1.40 5.46
N PRO A 150 43.90 -0.50 5.60
CA PRO A 150 44.84 -0.53 6.70
C PRO A 150 44.17 -0.52 8.08
N SER A 151 42.98 0.08 8.15
CA SER A 151 42.11 0.03 9.35
C SER A 151 40.67 -0.12 8.98
N THR A 152 40.01 -1.14 9.51
CA THR A 152 38.52 -1.33 9.38
C THR A 152 37.77 -0.72 10.56
N ASN A 153 38.40 0.07 11.41
CA ASN A 153 37.76 0.76 12.52
C ASN A 153 36.74 1.77 11.96
N PRO A 154 35.43 1.61 12.20
CA PRO A 154 34.43 2.54 11.65
C PRO A 154 34.63 3.98 12.11
N ASP A 155 35.21 4.18 13.31
CA ASP A 155 35.49 5.51 13.85
C ASP A 155 36.86 6.07 13.41
N ALA A 156 37.63 5.30 12.68
CA ALA A 156 38.92 5.66 12.10
C ALA A 156 39.16 4.86 10.81
N LEU A 157 38.12 4.83 9.96
CA LEU A 157 38.13 4.05 8.73
C LEU A 157 39.14 4.64 7.75
N GLN A 158 40.05 3.80 7.27
CA GLN A 158 41.08 4.20 6.32
C GLN A 158 41.25 3.10 5.27
N GLY A 159 41.19 3.49 4.00
CA GLY A 159 41.36 2.57 2.89
C GLY A 159 40.48 2.92 1.71
N ASN A 160 40.45 2.01 0.75
CA ASN A 160 39.65 2.11 -0.44
C ASN A 160 39.07 0.74 -0.82
N MET A 161 37.95 0.78 -1.52
CA MET A 161 37.31 -0.37 -2.12
C MET A 161 36.78 0.04 -3.51
N SER A 162 37.01 -0.80 -4.49
CA SER A 162 36.38 -0.68 -5.81
C SER A 162 35.72 -2.00 -6.17
N ILE A 163 34.53 -1.91 -6.70
CA ILE A 163 33.82 -3.03 -7.34
C ILE A 163 33.58 -2.60 -8.78
N HIS A 164 33.95 -3.42 -9.73
CA HIS A 164 33.81 -3.14 -11.15
C HIS A 164 33.35 -4.39 -11.91
N ASP A 165 32.99 -4.20 -13.18
CA ASP A 165 32.46 -5.26 -14.04
C ASP A 165 31.27 -5.98 -13.38
N ILE A 166 30.31 -5.17 -12.91
CA ILE A 166 29.19 -5.67 -12.12
C ILE A 166 28.04 -6.06 -13.04
N ALA A 167 27.67 -7.32 -13.03
CA ALA A 167 26.52 -7.85 -13.74
C ALA A 167 25.60 -8.62 -12.80
N PHE A 168 24.30 -8.42 -12.98
CA PHE A 168 23.24 -9.16 -12.30
C PHE A 168 22.28 -9.71 -13.35
N SER A 169 21.90 -10.95 -13.25
CA SER A 169 20.83 -11.51 -14.07
C SER A 169 19.82 -12.25 -13.23
N ASN A 170 18.55 -12.08 -13.58
CA ASN A 170 17.45 -12.87 -13.06
C ASN A 170 16.74 -13.58 -14.24
N ALA A 171 15.60 -14.26 -13.99
CA ALA A 171 14.87 -15.00 -15.01
C ALA A 171 14.43 -14.16 -16.22
N THR A 172 14.37 -12.83 -16.12
CA THR A 172 13.77 -11.93 -17.11
C THR A 172 14.71 -10.84 -17.60
N LYS A 173 15.77 -10.50 -16.87
CA LYS A 173 16.62 -9.33 -17.16
C LYS A 173 18.08 -9.58 -16.86
N ASN A 174 18.93 -8.96 -17.69
CA ASN A 174 20.36 -8.81 -17.45
C ASN A 174 20.64 -7.34 -17.19
N LEU A 175 21.20 -7.03 -16.04
CA LEU A 175 21.52 -5.68 -15.60
C LEU A 175 23.04 -5.57 -15.45
N HIS A 176 23.58 -4.47 -15.93
CA HIS A 176 24.96 -4.09 -15.73
C HIS A 176 24.99 -2.74 -15.02
N THR A 177 25.95 -2.55 -14.15
CA THR A 177 26.24 -1.25 -13.55
C THR A 177 27.76 -1.01 -13.65
N ASP A 178 28.14 0.24 -13.78
CA ASP A 178 29.55 0.61 -13.93
C ASP A 178 30.37 0.18 -12.71
N SER A 179 31.03 1.07 -12.07
CA SER A 179 31.85 0.79 -10.90
C SER A 179 31.26 1.39 -9.63
N MET A 180 31.51 0.76 -8.51
CA MET A 180 31.29 1.31 -7.17
C MET A 180 32.64 1.55 -6.53
N ARG A 181 32.87 2.76 -6.00
CA ARG A 181 34.11 3.11 -5.34
C ARG A 181 33.84 3.74 -3.99
N LEU A 182 34.45 3.19 -2.95
CA LEU A 182 34.52 3.75 -1.60
C LEU A 182 35.96 4.17 -1.30
N THR A 183 36.13 5.40 -0.83
CA THR A 183 37.41 5.87 -0.31
C THR A 183 37.18 6.43 1.09
N ALA A 184 37.94 5.98 2.05
CA ALA A 184 37.92 6.46 3.41
C ALA A 184 39.33 6.94 3.84
N MET A 185 39.39 8.13 4.38
CA MET A 185 40.61 8.73 4.90
C MET A 185 40.39 9.17 6.35
N HIS A 186 41.32 8.90 7.18
CA HIS A 186 41.30 9.31 8.59
C HIS A 186 42.59 10.07 8.96
N SER A 187 42.43 11.14 9.71
CA SER A 187 43.49 11.88 10.35
C SER A 187 43.08 12.25 11.78
N ASP A 188 44.01 12.74 12.58
CA ASP A 188 43.74 13.15 13.98
C ASP A 188 42.66 14.24 14.07
N THR A 189 42.44 15.01 13.00
CA THR A 189 41.53 16.17 12.96
C THR A 189 40.24 15.93 12.18
N ALA A 190 40.22 14.98 11.21
CA ALA A 190 39.09 14.79 10.34
C ALA A 190 39.03 13.38 9.76
N GLN A 191 37.83 12.98 9.41
CA GLN A 191 37.53 11.83 8.57
C GLN A 191 36.90 12.27 7.28
N GLN A 192 37.15 11.52 6.21
CA GLN A 192 36.48 11.66 4.94
C GLN A 192 36.04 10.29 4.45
N ILE A 193 34.74 10.17 4.11
CA ILE A 193 34.21 9.02 3.39
C ILE A 193 33.63 9.53 2.09
N ARG A 194 34.09 8.96 0.98
CA ARG A 194 33.58 9.24 -0.35
C ARG A 194 33.12 7.94 -0.99
N PHE A 195 31.87 7.92 -1.42
CA PHE A 195 31.31 6.82 -2.21
C PHE A 195 30.84 7.35 -3.56
N ARG A 196 31.13 6.62 -4.62
CA ARG A 196 30.72 6.92 -6.01
C ARG A 196 30.23 5.68 -6.68
N SER A 197 29.03 5.76 -7.27
CA SER A 197 28.45 4.72 -8.10
C SER A 197 27.39 5.32 -9.02
N GLU A 198 26.91 4.55 -9.95
CA GLU A 198 25.73 4.93 -10.77
C GLU A 198 24.51 5.25 -9.90
N MET A 199 24.29 4.50 -8.80
CA MET A 199 23.12 4.61 -7.93
C MET A 199 23.25 5.67 -6.83
N ALA A 200 24.45 6.03 -6.41
CA ALA A 200 24.65 6.97 -5.32
C ALA A 200 26.01 7.65 -5.33
N ASP A 201 26.00 8.92 -4.95
CA ASP A 201 27.22 9.67 -4.57
C ASP A 201 27.10 10.11 -3.12
N LEU A 202 28.14 9.91 -2.33
CA LEU A 202 28.27 10.39 -0.97
C LEU A 202 29.62 11.08 -0.78
N ASP A 203 29.60 12.29 -0.24
CA ASP A 203 30.76 12.98 0.32
C ASP A 203 30.47 13.29 1.79
N TRP A 204 31.22 12.67 2.69
CA TRP A 204 31.06 12.89 4.12
C TRP A 204 32.40 13.28 4.74
N ASN A 205 32.49 14.50 5.23
CA ASN A 205 33.74 15.11 5.69
C ASN A 205 33.55 15.73 7.06
N GLY A 206 34.56 15.62 7.95
CA GLY A 206 34.58 16.30 9.22
C GLY A 206 35.13 15.49 10.35
N LYS A 207 34.98 15.97 11.57
CA LYS A 207 35.36 15.26 12.79
C LYS A 207 34.13 14.52 13.33
N TYR A 208 34.09 13.21 13.17
CA TYR A 208 32.99 12.39 13.67
C TYR A 208 33.47 10.97 14.03
N LYS A 209 32.67 10.30 14.85
CA LYS A 209 32.73 8.86 15.08
C LYS A 209 31.49 8.23 14.47
N LEU A 210 31.66 7.40 13.47
CA LEU A 210 30.58 6.80 12.72
C LEU A 210 29.61 6.04 13.63
N THR A 211 30.13 5.32 14.63
CA THR A 211 29.35 4.59 15.62
C THR A 211 28.49 5.48 16.52
N GLN A 212 28.81 6.77 16.64
CA GLN A 212 28.14 7.72 17.53
C GLN A 212 27.29 8.77 16.82
N VAL A 213 27.30 8.83 15.47
CA VAL A 213 26.57 9.85 14.69
C VAL A 213 25.09 9.89 15.04
N ALA A 214 24.44 8.71 15.04
CA ALA A 214 23.01 8.63 15.33
C ALA A 214 22.69 9.14 16.76
N ASP A 215 23.52 8.83 17.72
CA ASP A 215 23.32 9.26 19.10
C ASP A 215 23.64 10.75 19.28
N ALA A 216 24.61 11.30 18.54
CA ALA A 216 24.89 12.72 18.50
C ALA A 216 23.71 13.55 17.97
N VAL A 217 23.09 13.09 16.88
CA VAL A 217 21.88 13.72 16.32
C VAL A 217 20.70 13.61 17.29
N LYS A 218 20.49 12.43 17.90
CA LYS A 218 19.45 12.26 18.95
C LYS A 218 19.69 13.19 20.14
N GLN A 219 20.92 13.32 20.58
CA GLN A 219 21.29 14.23 21.68
C GLN A 219 21.00 15.69 21.33
N LEU A 220 21.28 16.11 20.07
CA LEU A 220 20.88 17.43 19.61
C LEU A 220 19.37 17.62 19.69
N ILE A 221 18.58 16.67 19.17
CA ILE A 221 17.11 16.75 19.22
C ILE A 221 16.62 16.79 20.66
N ASN A 222 17.19 15.98 21.56
CA ASN A 222 16.82 15.93 22.99
C ASN A 222 17.08 17.25 23.72
N ASN A 223 18.00 18.10 23.26
CA ASN A 223 18.17 19.44 23.81
C ASN A 223 16.92 20.31 23.62
N TYR A 224 16.14 20.06 22.58
CA TYR A 224 14.98 20.85 22.21
C TYR A 224 13.65 20.13 22.53
N TYR A 225 13.64 18.79 22.51
CA TYR A 225 12.45 17.97 22.73
C TYR A 225 12.82 16.62 23.34
N LYS A 226 12.41 16.39 24.58
CA LYS A 226 12.67 15.15 25.31
C LYS A 226 11.66 14.08 24.96
N LEU A 227 12.12 12.99 24.35
CA LEU A 227 11.26 11.85 24.04
C LEU A 227 10.92 11.07 25.32
N PRO A 228 9.63 10.81 25.62
CA PRO A 228 9.24 10.04 26.80
C PRO A 228 9.86 8.64 26.84
N GLY A 229 10.26 8.21 28.05
CA GLY A 229 10.71 6.82 28.30
C GLY A 229 12.08 6.44 27.78
N ARG A 230 12.91 7.39 27.33
CA ARG A 230 14.31 7.12 26.93
C ARG A 230 15.29 7.76 27.90
N PRO A 231 16.35 7.01 28.34
CA PRO A 231 17.38 7.56 29.21
C PRO A 231 18.19 8.64 28.47
N ASP A 232 18.50 9.73 29.17
CA ASP A 232 19.24 10.89 28.66
C ASP A 232 20.75 10.65 28.44
N THR A 233 21.29 9.43 28.61
CA THR A 233 22.68 9.22 28.89
C THR A 233 23.43 8.26 27.99
N VAL A 234 23.62 8.64 26.73
CA VAL A 234 24.76 8.12 25.98
C VAL A 234 25.79 9.26 25.89
N ARG A 235 26.98 9.07 26.46
CA ARG A 235 28.06 10.03 26.29
C ARG A 235 28.57 9.95 24.86
N VAL A 236 28.44 11.03 24.13
CA VAL A 236 28.85 11.17 22.72
C VAL A 236 30.01 12.16 22.64
N ASP A 237 31.05 11.83 21.91
CA ASP A 237 32.14 12.76 21.63
C ASP A 237 31.69 13.92 20.76
N ALA A 238 32.39 15.04 20.84
CA ALA A 238 32.11 16.21 20.02
C ALA A 238 32.26 15.89 18.51
N GLN A 239 31.27 16.21 17.72
CA GLN A 239 31.24 15.97 16.29
C GLN A 239 30.95 17.24 15.50
N ASP A 240 31.66 17.41 14.38
CA ASP A 240 31.49 18.51 13.42
C ASP A 240 31.75 17.96 12.01
N TRP A 241 30.67 17.82 11.23
CA TRP A 241 30.73 17.19 9.91
C TRP A 241 29.74 17.77 8.91
N ARG A 242 30.05 17.52 7.63
CA ARG A 242 29.17 17.82 6.49
C ARG A 242 29.02 16.60 5.62
N MET A 243 27.81 16.38 5.12
CA MET A 243 27.48 15.28 4.24
C MET A 243 26.68 15.81 3.03
N ALA A 244 27.12 15.43 1.84
CA ALA A 244 26.36 15.59 0.62
C ALA A 244 26.06 14.20 0.06
N LEU A 245 24.80 13.91 -0.17
CA LEU A 245 24.28 12.64 -0.68
C LEU A 245 23.43 12.91 -1.91
N ALA A 246 23.67 12.13 -2.96
CA ALA A 246 22.78 12.04 -4.12
C ALA A 246 22.44 10.57 -4.37
N LEU A 247 21.16 10.22 -4.38
CA LEU A 247 20.65 8.90 -4.72
C LEU A 247 19.99 8.97 -6.08
N ARG A 248 20.27 7.99 -6.96
CA ARG A 248 19.73 7.93 -8.33
C ARG A 248 19.00 6.60 -8.52
N PRO A 249 17.84 6.61 -9.18
CA PRO A 249 17.11 5.41 -9.54
C PRO A 249 17.81 4.70 -10.72
N SER A 250 18.83 3.90 -10.43
CA SER A 250 19.48 3.06 -11.43
C SER A 250 18.62 1.83 -11.76
N PRO A 251 18.80 1.19 -12.92
CA PRO A 251 18.09 -0.04 -13.28
C PRO A 251 18.19 -1.12 -12.19
N LEU A 252 19.34 -1.23 -11.53
CA LEU A 252 19.56 -2.18 -10.44
C LEU A 252 18.68 -1.86 -9.21
N VAL A 253 18.63 -0.59 -8.81
CA VAL A 253 17.79 -0.16 -7.67
C VAL A 253 16.31 -0.42 -7.97
N LEU A 254 15.87 -0.14 -9.19
CA LEU A 254 14.47 -0.33 -9.59
C LEU A 254 14.08 -1.81 -9.74
N GLU A 255 15.03 -2.70 -10.01
CA GLU A 255 14.79 -4.13 -10.01
C GLU A 255 14.66 -4.68 -8.59
N MET A 256 15.50 -4.20 -7.67
CA MET A 256 15.43 -4.58 -6.25
C MET A 256 14.22 -3.96 -5.53
N LEU A 257 13.78 -2.78 -5.95
CA LEU A 257 12.69 -2.01 -5.37
C LEU A 257 11.73 -1.51 -6.47
N PRO A 258 10.94 -2.40 -7.10
CA PRO A 258 10.06 -2.04 -8.22
C PRO A 258 9.02 -0.97 -7.87
N ALA A 259 8.67 -0.86 -6.60
CA ALA A 259 7.74 0.16 -6.09
C ALA A 259 8.25 1.61 -6.28
N LEU A 260 9.58 1.81 -6.43
CA LEU A 260 10.21 3.12 -6.67
C LEU A 260 10.29 3.50 -8.15
N LYS A 261 9.66 2.75 -9.04
CA LYS A 261 9.66 3.04 -10.47
C LYS A 261 9.06 4.42 -10.73
N GLY A 262 9.82 5.29 -11.42
CA GLY A 262 9.43 6.68 -11.67
C GLY A 262 9.91 7.67 -10.62
N THR A 263 10.69 7.25 -9.62
CA THR A 263 11.37 8.17 -8.70
C THR A 263 12.57 8.82 -9.40
N ASP A 264 12.74 10.13 -9.20
CA ASP A 264 13.90 10.88 -9.66
C ASP A 264 15.05 10.86 -8.64
N SER A 265 16.16 11.51 -8.99
CA SER A 265 17.30 11.64 -8.08
C SER A 265 16.94 12.41 -6.81
N VAL A 266 17.27 11.84 -5.66
CA VAL A 266 17.09 12.48 -4.36
C VAL A 266 18.44 13.02 -3.89
N THR A 267 18.49 14.28 -3.49
CA THR A 267 19.70 14.91 -2.96
C THR A 267 19.51 15.35 -1.51
N ALA A 268 20.54 15.18 -0.69
CA ALA A 268 20.55 15.66 0.69
C ALA A 268 21.88 16.34 1.00
N ASN A 269 21.80 17.52 1.61
CA ASN A 269 22.95 18.24 2.15
C ASN A 269 22.73 18.41 3.65
N ILE A 270 23.70 18.00 4.45
CA ILE A 270 23.59 18.07 5.91
C ILE A 270 24.86 18.64 6.46
N SER A 271 24.77 19.62 7.36
CA SER A 271 25.87 20.05 8.23
C SER A 271 25.45 19.93 9.69
N PHE A 272 26.33 19.42 10.51
CA PHE A 272 26.09 19.12 11.91
C PHE A 272 27.28 19.52 12.76
N ASN A 273 27.04 20.25 13.86
CA ASN A 273 28.03 20.55 14.87
C ASN A 273 27.40 20.38 16.26
N SER A 274 27.85 19.34 16.97
CA SER A 274 27.28 18.98 18.28
C SER A 274 27.64 20.01 19.37
N THR A 275 28.82 20.64 19.29
CA THR A 275 29.29 21.65 20.27
C THR A 275 28.54 22.93 20.15
N GLU A 276 28.32 23.40 18.92
CA GLU A 276 27.54 24.61 18.64
C GLU A 276 26.04 24.35 18.64
N LYS A 277 25.63 23.07 18.77
CA LYS A 277 24.24 22.62 18.65
C LYS A 277 23.60 23.03 17.33
N LYS A 278 24.36 22.97 16.24
CA LYS A 278 23.94 23.34 14.91
C LYS A 278 23.58 22.11 14.06
N LEU A 279 22.46 22.21 13.39
CA LEU A 279 22.02 21.33 12.31
C LEU A 279 21.58 22.23 11.15
N ASP A 280 21.99 21.90 9.96
CA ASP A 280 21.41 22.43 8.71
C ASP A 280 21.23 21.22 7.79
N LEU A 281 20.01 20.98 7.36
CA LEU A 281 19.64 19.86 6.50
C LEU A 281 18.71 20.35 5.40
N GLN A 282 19.05 20.00 4.16
CA GLN A 282 18.17 20.14 3.01
C GLN A 282 18.10 18.82 2.26
N LEU A 283 16.88 18.35 1.99
CA LEU A 283 16.62 17.17 1.17
C LEU A 283 15.65 17.59 0.05
N LEU A 284 16.04 17.31 -1.18
CA LEU A 284 15.29 17.63 -2.38
C LEU A 284 15.03 16.36 -3.18
N ALA A 285 13.78 16.16 -3.60
CA ALA A 285 13.40 15.10 -4.51
C ALA A 285 12.40 15.66 -5.54
N PRO A 286 12.81 15.80 -6.83
CA PRO A 286 11.92 16.32 -7.86
C PRO A 286 10.66 15.48 -8.04
N GLN A 287 10.80 14.16 -8.02
CA GLN A 287 9.70 13.22 -8.02
C GLN A 287 10.03 12.01 -7.16
N VAL A 288 9.09 11.61 -6.31
CA VAL A 288 9.12 10.34 -5.57
C VAL A 288 7.89 9.56 -5.93
N GLN A 289 8.08 8.36 -6.46
CA GLN A 289 6.99 7.42 -6.72
C GLN A 289 7.20 6.17 -5.88
N TYR A 290 6.15 5.79 -5.15
CA TYR A 290 6.09 4.52 -4.45
C TYR A 290 4.78 3.81 -4.80
N ASP A 291 4.87 2.73 -5.57
CA ASP A 291 3.73 2.02 -6.16
C ASP A 291 2.87 2.99 -7.00
N GLN A 292 1.63 3.23 -6.61
CA GLN A 292 0.70 4.15 -7.30
C GLN A 292 0.68 5.56 -6.70
N GLN A 293 1.51 5.84 -5.70
CA GLN A 293 1.58 7.14 -5.04
C GLN A 293 2.72 7.95 -5.63
N ILE A 294 2.44 9.19 -6.01
CA ILE A 294 3.42 10.09 -6.61
C ILE A 294 3.44 11.40 -5.84
N ILE A 295 4.63 11.92 -5.58
CA ILE A 295 4.86 13.23 -4.96
C ILE A 295 5.87 13.97 -5.83
N HIS A 296 5.58 15.23 -6.19
CA HIS A 296 6.46 16.08 -6.96
C HIS A 296 7.04 17.21 -6.12
N GLN A 297 8.30 17.56 -6.41
CA GLN A 297 9.03 18.67 -5.82
C GLN A 297 9.00 18.65 -4.28
N LEU A 298 9.36 17.49 -3.69
CA LEU A 298 9.53 17.42 -2.25
C LEU A 298 10.78 18.20 -1.84
N ASP A 299 10.60 19.18 -0.96
CA ASP A 299 11.66 19.99 -0.33
C ASP A 299 11.51 19.90 1.19
N PHE A 300 12.44 19.22 1.84
CA PHE A 300 12.51 19.15 3.30
C PHE A 300 13.75 19.91 3.79
N ARG A 301 13.53 20.84 4.69
CA ARG A 301 14.58 21.62 5.34
C ARG A 301 14.45 21.57 6.84
N ALA A 302 15.57 21.53 7.53
CA ALA A 302 15.64 21.69 8.96
C ALA A 302 16.91 22.43 9.36
N ASP A 303 16.80 23.49 10.16
CA ASP A 303 17.92 24.26 10.65
C ASP A 303 17.78 24.62 12.14
N THR A 304 18.90 24.79 12.81
CA THR A 304 18.90 25.27 14.19
C THR A 304 19.11 26.78 14.24
N LYS A 305 18.11 27.51 14.71
CA LYS A 305 18.12 28.96 14.87
C LYS A 305 17.26 29.37 16.05
N ASP A 306 17.59 30.46 16.71
CA ASP A 306 16.81 31.05 17.83
C ASP A 306 16.47 30.03 18.95
N ASN A 307 17.47 29.21 19.31
CA ASN A 307 17.35 28.13 20.30
C ASN A 307 16.22 27.13 20.00
N ALA A 308 15.99 26.84 18.72
CA ALA A 308 15.03 25.87 18.24
C ALA A 308 15.56 25.17 16.99
N ILE A 309 15.02 23.99 16.66
CA ILE A 309 15.14 23.37 15.34
C ILE A 309 13.91 23.81 14.55
N ASN A 310 14.08 24.65 13.52
CA ASN A 310 13.03 24.97 12.57
C ASN A 310 12.97 23.88 11.52
N TYR A 311 11.80 23.56 11.01
CA TYR A 311 11.63 22.61 9.93
C TYR A 311 10.52 23.00 8.97
N SER A 312 10.68 22.60 7.73
CA SER A 312 9.65 22.73 6.70
C SER A 312 9.74 21.56 5.72
N LEU A 313 8.60 20.96 5.42
CA LEU A 313 8.38 19.99 4.36
C LEU A 313 7.37 20.60 3.39
N ALA A 314 7.73 20.77 2.15
CA ALA A 314 6.84 21.27 1.11
C ALA A 314 6.78 20.29 -0.05
N VAL A 315 5.62 20.20 -0.70
CA VAL A 315 5.40 19.46 -1.94
C VAL A 315 4.60 20.33 -2.91
N ALA A 316 4.95 20.27 -4.21
CA ALA A 316 4.19 21.01 -5.22
C ALA A 316 2.84 20.35 -5.47
N ASP A 317 2.84 19.05 -5.67
CA ASP A 317 1.65 18.23 -5.82
C ASP A 317 1.97 16.77 -5.48
N GLY A 318 0.92 15.97 -5.32
CA GLY A 318 1.06 14.55 -5.09
C GLY A 318 -0.29 13.84 -5.11
N SER A 319 -0.27 12.56 -5.45
CA SER A 319 -1.45 11.71 -5.43
C SER A 319 -1.24 10.49 -4.56
N THR A 320 -2.25 10.18 -3.75
CA THR A 320 -2.36 8.93 -3.02
C THR A 320 -3.68 8.24 -3.41
N LYS A 321 -3.88 6.99 -2.96
CA LYS A 321 -5.18 6.31 -3.15
C LYS A 321 -6.35 7.05 -2.51
N ALA A 322 -6.08 7.85 -1.47
CA ALA A 322 -7.11 8.50 -0.66
C ALA A 322 -7.33 9.97 -1.02
N PHE A 323 -6.29 10.71 -1.42
CA PHE A 323 -6.39 12.15 -1.65
C PHE A 323 -5.28 12.68 -2.57
N GLN A 324 -5.53 13.87 -3.12
CA GLN A 324 -4.58 14.64 -3.92
C GLN A 324 -4.01 15.79 -3.07
N LEU A 325 -2.72 16.03 -3.20
CA LEU A 325 -2.04 17.18 -2.57
C LEU A 325 -1.76 18.25 -3.62
N TYR A 326 -1.93 19.50 -3.26
CA TYR A 326 -1.60 20.65 -4.09
C TYR A 326 -0.87 21.67 -3.24
N GLN A 327 0.38 22.04 -3.57
CA GLN A 327 1.20 23.03 -2.87
C GLN A 327 1.07 22.93 -1.32
N SER A 328 1.16 21.68 -0.83
CA SER A 328 0.97 21.40 0.58
C SER A 328 2.26 21.52 1.36
N SER A 329 2.17 21.90 2.62
CA SER A 329 3.35 22.02 3.46
C SER A 329 3.07 21.67 4.92
N VAL A 330 4.10 21.17 5.58
CA VAL A 330 4.18 21.01 7.04
C VAL A 330 5.38 21.79 7.52
N SER A 331 5.19 22.77 8.39
CA SER A 331 6.28 23.61 8.89
C SER A 331 6.13 23.88 10.39
N GLY A 332 7.22 24.21 11.03
CA GLY A 332 7.20 24.53 12.45
C GLY A 332 8.57 24.65 13.09
N LYS A 333 8.58 24.51 14.41
CA LYS A 333 9.81 24.53 15.19
C LYS A 333 9.75 23.58 16.39
N ILE A 334 10.89 23.07 16.77
CA ILE A 334 11.08 22.22 17.95
C ILE A 334 11.92 23.00 18.95
N GLY A 335 11.34 23.35 20.08
CA GLY A 335 12.04 24.13 21.11
C GLY A 335 11.24 24.23 22.38
N GLY A 336 11.89 24.42 23.53
CA GLY A 336 11.24 24.51 24.83
C GLY A 336 10.42 23.26 25.19
N ASN A 337 10.87 22.08 24.77
CA ASN A 337 10.20 20.80 24.94
C ASN A 337 8.82 20.73 24.26
N LYS A 338 8.63 21.47 23.17
CA LYS A 338 7.42 21.51 22.37
C LYS A 338 7.77 21.41 20.89
N LEU A 339 6.97 20.63 20.15
CA LEU A 339 6.96 20.59 18.70
C LEU A 339 5.79 21.46 18.22
N PHE A 340 6.06 22.66 17.76
CA PHE A 340 5.08 23.53 17.09
C PHE A 340 4.97 23.09 15.64
N THR A 341 3.76 22.93 15.14
CA THR A 341 3.52 22.49 13.75
C THR A 341 2.37 23.25 13.14
N THR A 342 2.49 23.53 11.86
CA THR A 342 1.42 24.03 10.99
C THR A 342 1.37 23.17 9.74
N ILE A 343 0.22 22.56 9.50
CA ILE A 343 -0.09 21.81 8.27
C ILE A 343 -0.94 22.72 7.41
N LEU A 344 -0.53 22.93 6.17
CA LEU A 344 -1.25 23.72 5.17
C LEU A 344 -1.52 22.84 3.95
N LEU A 345 -2.80 22.66 3.62
CA LEU A 345 -3.23 21.99 2.39
C LEU A 345 -3.98 23.01 1.52
N LYS A 346 -3.59 23.08 0.25
CA LYS A 346 -4.25 23.95 -0.74
C LYS A 346 -5.06 23.14 -1.74
N ASP A 347 -5.93 23.83 -2.46
CA ASP A 347 -6.67 23.28 -3.58
C ASP A 347 -5.90 23.47 -4.93
N LYS A 348 -6.48 22.98 -6.03
CA LYS A 348 -5.95 23.10 -7.40
C LYS A 348 -5.68 24.55 -7.84
N LYS A 349 -6.38 25.51 -7.22
CA LYS A 349 -6.23 26.95 -7.52
C LYS A 349 -5.27 27.64 -6.55
N SER A 350 -4.49 26.86 -5.79
CA SER A 350 -3.53 27.35 -4.78
C SER A 350 -4.19 28.14 -3.62
N LYS A 351 -5.51 28.01 -3.43
CA LYS A 351 -6.21 28.60 -2.28
C LYS A 351 -6.05 27.71 -1.06
N ASN A 352 -5.80 28.31 0.11
CA ASN A 352 -5.75 27.56 1.37
C ASN A 352 -7.11 26.92 1.66
N ARG A 353 -7.12 25.60 1.84
CA ARG A 353 -8.32 24.83 2.09
C ARG A 353 -8.37 24.29 3.50
N TYR A 354 -7.24 23.78 4.01
CA TYR A 354 -7.10 23.30 5.38
C TYR A 354 -5.83 23.90 6.00
N ILE A 355 -5.96 24.40 7.20
CA ILE A 355 -4.84 24.83 8.04
C ILE A 355 -5.05 24.23 9.42
N LEU A 356 -4.05 23.49 9.90
CA LEU A 356 -4.05 22.92 11.24
C LEU A 356 -2.76 23.34 11.92
N SER A 357 -2.87 24.11 13.00
CA SER A 357 -1.71 24.60 13.74
C SER A 357 -1.83 24.27 15.22
N GLY A 358 -0.73 23.92 15.86
CA GLY A 358 -0.70 23.59 17.27
C GLY A 358 0.67 23.25 17.80
N ALA A 359 0.70 22.76 19.04
CA ALA A 359 1.91 22.36 19.71
C ALA A 359 1.75 20.98 20.37
N LEU A 360 2.68 20.08 20.08
CA LEU A 360 2.82 18.78 20.72
C LEU A 360 3.86 18.88 21.82
N SER A 361 3.51 18.48 23.03
CA SER A 361 4.43 18.37 24.17
C SER A 361 4.47 16.93 24.69
N PRO A 362 5.63 16.44 25.16
CA PRO A 362 5.72 15.14 25.79
C PRO A 362 5.07 15.15 27.17
N GLU A 363 4.41 14.05 27.51
CA GLU A 363 3.88 13.75 28.85
C GLU A 363 4.58 12.51 29.41
N LYS A 364 4.42 12.22 30.71
CA LYS A 364 5.11 11.09 31.36
C LYS A 364 4.92 9.73 30.66
N ALA A 365 3.75 9.50 30.09
CA ALA A 365 3.40 8.23 29.45
C ALA A 365 2.94 8.39 27.99
N GLY A 366 3.05 9.60 27.40
CA GLY A 366 2.54 9.85 26.06
C GLY A 366 2.83 11.26 25.58
N ALA A 367 1.85 11.89 24.95
CA ALA A 367 1.98 13.23 24.41
C ALA A 367 0.67 14.02 24.54
N ARG A 368 0.79 15.36 24.59
CA ARG A 368 -0.32 16.30 24.61
C ARG A 368 -0.21 17.25 23.43
N PHE A 369 -1.28 17.34 22.65
CA PHE A 369 -1.43 18.30 21.57
C PHE A 369 -2.41 19.41 21.98
N VAL A 370 -2.05 20.66 21.67
CA VAL A 370 -2.87 21.85 21.89
C VAL A 370 -3.03 22.56 20.55
N PHE A 371 -4.27 22.77 20.12
CA PHE A 371 -4.53 23.57 18.92
C PHE A 371 -4.24 25.04 19.16
N ASN A 372 -3.73 25.73 18.17
CA ASN A 372 -3.63 27.17 18.19
C ASN A 372 -5.00 27.78 17.91
N PRO A 373 -5.55 28.62 18.81
CA PRO A 373 -6.95 29.08 18.78
C PRO A 373 -7.37 29.76 17.48
N ASP A 374 -6.48 30.53 16.86
CA ASP A 374 -6.79 31.40 15.72
C ASP A 374 -6.24 30.85 14.37
N SER A 375 -5.83 29.58 14.32
CA SER A 375 -5.14 29.04 13.16
C SER A 375 -5.72 27.71 12.69
N LEU A 376 -7.02 27.54 12.84
CA LEU A 376 -7.74 26.39 12.31
C LEU A 376 -8.58 26.81 11.11
N MET A 377 -8.36 26.19 9.96
CA MET A 377 -9.20 26.34 8.77
C MET A 377 -9.62 24.95 8.30
N LEU A 378 -10.90 24.72 8.14
CA LEU A 378 -11.46 23.49 7.59
C LEU A 378 -12.33 23.83 6.40
N ASN A 379 -11.96 23.28 5.24
CA ASN A 379 -12.67 23.46 3.97
C ASN A 379 -12.96 24.91 3.62
N TYR A 380 -11.91 25.78 3.65
CA TYR A 380 -11.90 27.23 3.40
C TYR A 380 -12.46 28.11 4.52
N ASP A 381 -13.10 27.55 5.53
CA ASP A 381 -13.72 28.28 6.61
C ASP A 381 -12.82 28.31 7.85
N ALA A 382 -12.71 29.50 8.45
CA ALA A 382 -11.95 29.69 9.68
C ALA A 382 -12.78 29.22 10.88
N TRP A 383 -12.21 28.34 11.69
CA TRP A 383 -12.81 27.79 12.89
C TRP A 383 -12.11 28.32 14.14
N LYS A 384 -12.87 28.64 15.18
CA LYS A 384 -12.33 29.03 16.47
C LYS A 384 -12.19 27.83 17.39
N VAL A 385 -11.13 27.83 18.17
CA VAL A 385 -10.85 26.82 19.19
C VAL A 385 -10.57 27.51 20.54
N PRO A 386 -11.10 27.05 21.68
CA PRO A 386 -10.79 27.63 23.00
C PRO A 386 -9.28 27.58 23.29
N VAL A 387 -8.79 28.60 24.02
CA VAL A 387 -7.35 28.75 24.37
C VAL A 387 -6.83 27.57 25.21
N ASN A 388 -7.68 27.01 26.07
CA ASN A 388 -7.33 25.93 27.01
C ASN A 388 -7.69 24.53 26.51
N ASN A 389 -7.81 24.35 25.17
CA ASN A 389 -8.04 23.07 24.56
C ASN A 389 -6.81 22.16 24.68
N TYR A 390 -7.02 20.85 24.78
CA TYR A 390 -5.96 19.86 24.52
C TYR A 390 -6.49 18.47 24.24
N ILE A 391 -5.68 17.70 23.50
CA ILE A 391 -5.80 16.27 23.33
C ILE A 391 -4.56 15.63 23.94
N GLN A 392 -4.72 14.74 24.90
CA GLN A 392 -3.65 13.94 25.47
C GLN A 392 -3.82 12.49 25.09
N TYR A 393 -2.76 11.88 24.64
CA TYR A 393 -2.70 10.47 24.23
C TYR A 393 -1.65 9.73 25.05
N ASP A 394 -1.97 8.48 25.45
CA ASP A 394 -1.05 7.50 26.00
C ASP A 394 -1.42 6.08 25.57
N SER A 395 -0.72 5.07 26.08
CA SER A 395 -0.99 3.66 25.78
C SER A 395 -2.36 3.15 26.27
N SER A 396 -3.04 3.90 27.15
CA SER A 396 -4.32 3.55 27.73
C SER A 396 -5.50 4.16 26.98
N GLY A 397 -5.30 5.27 26.23
CA GLY A 397 -6.37 5.93 25.53
C GLY A 397 -6.11 7.38 25.14
N ILE A 398 -7.22 8.14 25.02
CA ILE A 398 -7.23 9.53 24.61
C ILE A 398 -8.08 10.34 25.59
N LEU A 399 -7.53 11.44 26.09
CA LEU A 399 -8.21 12.43 26.89
C LEU A 399 -8.35 13.72 26.08
N VAL A 400 -9.56 14.16 25.87
CA VAL A 400 -9.85 15.45 25.21
C VAL A 400 -10.46 16.40 26.20
N LYS A 401 -9.98 17.63 26.24
CA LYS A 401 -10.49 18.68 27.13
C LYS A 401 -10.67 20.00 26.40
N ASN A 402 -11.83 20.62 26.65
CA ASN A 402 -12.18 21.93 26.13
C ASN A 402 -11.98 22.08 24.61
N LEU A 403 -12.16 21.00 23.87
CA LEU A 403 -12.07 21.03 22.41
C LEU A 403 -13.45 21.31 21.84
N LYS A 404 -13.68 22.55 21.46
CA LYS A 404 -14.89 22.99 20.78
C LYS A 404 -14.48 23.76 19.53
N LEU A 405 -14.78 23.22 18.37
CA LEU A 405 -14.56 23.88 17.09
C LEU A 405 -15.83 24.63 16.73
N GLU A 406 -15.73 25.91 16.46
CA GLU A 406 -16.88 26.78 16.17
C GLU A 406 -16.68 27.58 14.89
N HIS A 407 -17.69 27.55 14.03
CA HIS A 407 -17.80 28.39 12.83
C HIS A 407 -19.23 28.87 12.66
N ASN A 408 -19.49 30.19 12.79
CA ASN A 408 -20.84 30.76 12.75
C ASN A 408 -21.79 30.04 13.71
N THR A 409 -22.81 29.34 13.21
CA THR A 409 -23.78 28.56 13.98
C THR A 409 -23.39 27.10 14.12
N GLU A 410 -22.32 26.69 13.46
CA GLU A 410 -21.82 25.31 13.47
C GLU A 410 -20.86 25.07 14.62
N SER A 411 -21.00 23.94 15.28
CA SER A 411 -19.96 23.49 16.22
C SER A 411 -19.85 22.00 16.33
N ILE A 412 -18.64 21.55 16.65
CA ILE A 412 -18.34 20.21 17.12
C ILE A 412 -17.57 20.34 18.42
N ALA A 413 -18.14 19.81 19.48
CA ALA A 413 -17.53 19.80 20.80
C ALA A 413 -17.15 18.40 21.20
N ASP A 414 -15.90 18.22 21.58
CA ASP A 414 -15.30 16.92 21.89
C ASP A 414 -14.67 17.01 23.30
N ASN A 415 -15.18 16.22 24.23
CA ASN A 415 -14.73 16.27 25.64
C ASN A 415 -14.82 14.89 26.30
N SER A 416 -13.76 14.53 27.01
CA SER A 416 -13.82 13.38 27.91
C SER A 416 -14.56 13.71 29.19
N SER A 417 -15.45 12.81 29.62
CA SER A 417 -16.29 12.98 30.82
C SER A 417 -15.48 12.94 32.12
N GLY A 418 -14.31 12.29 32.15
CA GLY A 418 -13.37 12.22 33.28
C GLY A 418 -12.02 12.86 32.97
N ASN A 419 -11.03 12.67 33.85
CA ASN A 419 -9.70 13.29 33.76
C ASN A 419 -8.57 12.31 33.40
N THR A 420 -8.89 11.12 32.97
CA THR A 420 -7.93 10.09 32.53
C THR A 420 -8.10 9.76 31.06
N THR A 421 -7.09 9.25 30.41
CA THR A 421 -7.10 8.84 29.01
C THR A 421 -8.06 7.66 28.73
N THR A 422 -8.49 6.95 29.76
CA THR A 422 -9.51 5.89 29.70
C THR A 422 -10.95 6.40 29.87
N SER A 423 -11.12 7.71 30.13
CA SER A 423 -12.45 8.32 30.33
C SER A 423 -13.26 8.28 29.03
N PRO A 424 -14.58 8.08 29.11
CA PRO A 424 -15.44 8.17 27.94
C PRO A 424 -15.28 9.48 27.18
N LEU A 425 -15.22 9.39 25.88
CA LEU A 425 -15.10 10.53 24.98
C LEU A 425 -16.46 10.85 24.37
N GLY A 426 -16.98 12.03 24.65
CA GLY A 426 -18.25 12.52 24.14
C GLY A 426 -18.04 13.56 23.05
N VAL A 427 -18.77 13.41 21.95
CA VAL A 427 -18.81 14.34 20.82
C VAL A 427 -20.21 14.89 20.68
N GLU A 428 -20.35 16.20 20.62
CA GLU A 428 -21.62 16.90 20.41
C GLU A 428 -21.55 17.75 19.15
N PHE A 429 -22.52 17.53 18.27
CA PHE A 429 -22.68 18.27 17.01
C PHE A 429 -23.82 19.26 17.11
N SER A 430 -23.58 20.49 16.69
CA SER A 430 -24.63 21.53 16.57
C SER A 430 -24.53 22.15 15.18
N ASN A 431 -25.55 21.96 14.37
CA ASN A 431 -25.66 22.43 12.99
C ASN A 431 -24.42 22.13 12.12
N PHE A 432 -23.70 21.06 12.44
CA PHE A 432 -22.45 20.73 11.80
C PHE A 432 -22.66 20.16 10.41
N HIS A 433 -22.03 20.75 9.37
CA HIS A 433 -22.10 20.26 8.00
C HIS A 433 -21.13 19.10 7.77
N ILE A 434 -21.65 17.94 7.35
CA ILE A 434 -20.87 16.72 7.08
C ILE A 434 -19.80 16.98 6.03
N ARG A 435 -20.06 17.83 5.02
CA ARG A 435 -19.11 18.16 3.96
C ARG A 435 -17.77 18.66 4.48
N THR A 436 -17.75 19.33 5.63
CA THR A 436 -16.52 19.84 6.27
C THR A 436 -15.48 18.74 6.46
N VAL A 437 -15.94 17.50 6.72
CA VAL A 437 -15.07 16.32 6.87
C VAL A 437 -15.01 15.48 5.59
N THR A 438 -16.13 15.26 4.91
CA THR A 438 -16.17 14.36 3.75
C THR A 438 -15.39 14.91 2.56
N GLU A 439 -15.35 16.23 2.38
CA GLU A 439 -14.54 16.86 1.33
C GLU A 439 -13.03 16.81 1.62
N PHE A 440 -12.62 16.54 2.86
CA PHE A 440 -11.21 16.26 3.15
C PHE A 440 -10.76 14.93 2.51
N VAL A 441 -11.63 13.93 2.50
CA VAL A 441 -11.34 12.60 1.97
C VAL A 441 -11.57 12.52 0.46
N SER A 442 -12.59 13.21 -0.06
CA SER A 442 -13.00 13.16 -1.46
C SER A 442 -12.91 14.54 -2.14
N GLN A 443 -11.72 15.08 -2.23
CA GLN A 443 -11.38 16.49 -2.55
C GLN A 443 -12.10 17.10 -3.76
N ASP A 444 -12.53 16.32 -4.74
CA ASP A 444 -13.11 16.82 -6.00
C ASP A 444 -14.57 16.41 -6.21
N SER A 445 -15.16 15.63 -5.31
CA SER A 445 -16.57 15.20 -5.44
C SER A 445 -17.24 15.19 -4.06
N LEU A 446 -18.41 15.79 -3.98
CA LEU A 446 -19.25 15.70 -2.79
C LEU A 446 -19.65 14.23 -2.59
N LEU A 447 -19.18 13.61 -1.52
CA LEU A 447 -19.55 12.23 -1.17
C LEU A 447 -20.80 12.22 -0.30
N LEU A 448 -20.82 13.03 0.76
CA LEU A 448 -21.91 13.15 1.70
C LEU A 448 -22.01 14.61 2.16
N ASP A 449 -23.22 15.12 2.27
CA ASP A 449 -23.55 16.39 2.90
C ASP A 449 -24.81 16.25 3.76
N GLY A 450 -25.08 17.25 4.57
CA GLY A 450 -26.21 17.33 5.48
C GLY A 450 -25.81 17.97 6.80
N THR A 451 -26.79 18.40 7.56
CA THR A 451 -26.58 19.07 8.84
C THR A 451 -26.77 18.11 9.99
N VAL A 452 -25.71 17.84 10.73
CA VAL A 452 -25.72 16.94 11.90
C VAL A 452 -25.98 17.72 13.18
N ASN A 453 -26.90 17.18 13.97
CA ASN A 453 -27.17 17.60 15.35
C ASN A 453 -27.24 16.36 16.25
N GLY A 454 -26.79 16.49 17.50
CA GLY A 454 -26.87 15.39 18.47
C GLY A 454 -25.56 15.04 19.12
N LYS A 455 -25.52 13.86 19.74
CA LYS A 455 -24.40 13.41 20.57
C LYS A 455 -23.99 11.99 20.26
N ALA A 456 -22.69 11.73 20.42
CA ALA A 456 -22.12 10.40 20.42
C ALA A 456 -21.13 10.25 21.59
N GLU A 457 -20.99 9.06 22.12
CA GLU A 457 -20.00 8.74 23.16
C GLU A 457 -19.26 7.46 22.79
N VAL A 458 -17.95 7.47 23.00
CA VAL A 458 -17.08 6.30 22.83
C VAL A 458 -16.36 6.01 24.13
N LYS A 459 -16.39 4.75 24.58
CA LYS A 459 -15.61 4.23 25.72
C LYS A 459 -14.61 3.21 25.21
N ASN A 460 -13.49 3.04 25.93
CA ASN A 460 -12.47 2.04 25.65
C ASN A 460 -11.94 2.08 24.19
N LEU A 461 -11.67 3.28 23.66
CA LEU A 461 -11.35 3.53 22.25
C LEU A 461 -10.24 2.64 21.69
N LEU A 462 -9.21 2.28 22.47
CA LEU A 462 -8.05 1.49 22.02
C LEU A 462 -8.17 -0.02 22.30
N SER A 463 -9.22 -0.47 22.98
CA SER A 463 -9.40 -1.89 23.30
C SER A 463 -10.74 -2.40 22.80
N ASN A 464 -11.76 -2.56 23.45
CA ASN A 464 -13.06 -2.96 22.94
C ASN A 464 -14.00 -1.74 22.96
N PRO A 465 -14.06 -0.94 21.90
CA PRO A 465 -14.81 0.31 21.91
C PRO A 465 -16.31 0.04 22.10
N LEU A 466 -16.88 0.75 23.05
CA LEU A 466 -18.32 0.84 23.26
C LEU A 466 -18.79 2.17 22.69
N PHE A 467 -19.81 2.14 21.86
CA PHE A 467 -20.28 3.32 21.14
C PHE A 467 -21.78 3.54 21.39
N THR A 468 -22.15 4.76 21.74
CA THR A 468 -23.54 5.20 21.79
C THR A 468 -23.73 6.45 20.98
N SER A 469 -24.88 6.63 20.33
CA SER A 469 -25.21 7.85 19.61
C SER A 469 -26.70 8.14 19.61
N ASP A 470 -27.03 9.42 19.56
CA ASP A 470 -28.34 9.97 19.18
C ASP A 470 -28.08 11.16 18.26
N LEU A 471 -28.08 10.87 16.96
CA LEU A 471 -27.74 11.81 15.91
C LEU A 471 -28.92 12.04 14.99
N LYS A 472 -29.11 13.27 14.57
CA LYS A 472 -30.08 13.67 13.55
C LYS A 472 -29.31 14.38 12.44
N ILE A 473 -29.51 13.90 11.22
CA ILE A 473 -28.93 14.49 10.01
C ILE A 473 -30.09 15.01 9.17
N GLN A 474 -30.11 16.30 8.95
CA GLN A 474 -31.09 16.98 8.13
C GLN A 474 -30.54 17.17 6.70
N ASP A 475 -31.42 17.07 5.72
CA ASP A 475 -31.12 17.27 4.31
C ASP A 475 -29.88 16.45 3.84
N LEU A 476 -29.85 15.18 4.22
CA LEU A 476 -28.79 14.26 3.81
C LEU A 476 -28.73 14.18 2.29
N VAL A 477 -27.55 14.42 1.75
CA VAL A 477 -27.23 14.28 0.32
C VAL A 477 -26.15 13.23 0.16
N TYR A 478 -26.32 12.29 -0.76
CA TYR A 478 -25.29 11.34 -1.19
C TYR A 478 -24.90 11.64 -2.64
N LYS A 479 -23.65 12.08 -2.84
CA LYS A 479 -23.18 12.60 -4.14
C LYS A 479 -24.10 13.74 -4.63
N THR A 480 -24.99 13.45 -5.58
CA THR A 480 -25.93 14.42 -6.15
C THR A 480 -27.38 14.18 -5.72
N ASP A 481 -27.65 13.09 -5.03
CA ASP A 481 -29.01 12.71 -4.66
C ASP A 481 -29.38 13.20 -3.28
N THR A 482 -30.49 13.92 -3.17
CA THR A 482 -31.05 14.28 -1.87
C THR A 482 -31.83 13.10 -1.31
N VAL A 483 -31.38 12.59 -0.17
CA VAL A 483 -31.92 11.36 0.45
C VAL A 483 -33.03 11.68 1.46
N GLY A 484 -32.89 12.77 2.21
CA GLY A 484 -33.86 13.18 3.23
C GLY A 484 -33.25 13.38 4.60
N ASN A 485 -33.98 13.05 5.66
CA ASN A 485 -33.52 13.21 7.03
C ASN A 485 -33.25 11.86 7.67
N LEU A 486 -32.11 11.73 8.34
CA LEU A 486 -31.69 10.50 9.00
C LEU A 486 -31.63 10.71 10.51
N VAL A 487 -32.23 9.79 11.27
CA VAL A 487 -32.03 9.65 12.72
C VAL A 487 -31.25 8.38 12.96
N LEU A 488 -30.16 8.47 13.68
CA LEU A 488 -29.29 7.35 14.03
C LEU A 488 -29.13 7.24 15.53
N LYS A 489 -29.74 6.24 16.13
CA LYS A 489 -29.56 5.89 17.54
C LYS A 489 -28.85 4.54 17.65
N VAL A 490 -27.75 4.54 18.38
CA VAL A 490 -26.97 3.34 18.64
C VAL A 490 -26.72 3.24 20.14
N ASN A 491 -26.95 2.05 20.69
CA ASN A 491 -26.66 1.73 22.08
C ASN A 491 -25.85 0.45 22.16
N ASN A 492 -24.91 0.38 23.10
CA ASN A 492 -24.29 -0.88 23.48
C ASN A 492 -25.17 -1.60 24.52
N GLU A 493 -25.66 -2.77 24.20
CA GLU A 493 -26.38 -3.62 25.16
C GLU A 493 -25.43 -4.50 25.96
N ALA A 494 -24.34 -4.93 25.35
CA ALA A 494 -23.28 -5.72 25.94
C ALA A 494 -21.95 -5.49 25.23
N GLN A 495 -20.87 -6.03 25.75
CA GLN A 495 -19.57 -5.98 25.09
C GLN A 495 -19.69 -6.59 23.68
N ASN A 496 -19.24 -5.83 22.66
CA ASN A 496 -19.33 -6.21 21.24
C ASN A 496 -20.75 -6.36 20.66
N ALA A 497 -21.80 -5.94 21.35
CA ALA A 497 -23.17 -5.95 20.86
C ALA A 497 -23.76 -4.53 20.80
N PHE A 498 -24.05 -4.08 19.58
CA PHE A 498 -24.60 -2.74 19.30
C PHE A 498 -26.03 -2.86 18.80
N ALA A 499 -26.98 -2.28 19.54
CA ALA A 499 -28.34 -2.12 19.06
C ALA A 499 -28.44 -0.81 18.29
N ALA A 500 -28.94 -0.87 17.06
CA ALA A 500 -29.13 0.29 16.19
C ALA A 500 -30.60 0.49 15.87
N HIS A 501 -31.03 1.75 15.89
CA HIS A 501 -32.32 2.20 15.40
C HIS A 501 -32.08 3.36 14.43
N ILE A 502 -32.41 3.15 13.17
CA ILE A 502 -32.19 4.10 12.08
C ILE A 502 -33.52 4.42 11.42
N LEU A 503 -33.82 5.71 11.31
CA LEU A 503 -35.01 6.21 10.60
C LEU A 503 -34.56 7.13 9.48
N LEU A 504 -34.99 6.82 8.26
CA LEU A 504 -34.86 7.71 7.10
C LEU A 504 -36.24 8.24 6.73
N SER A 505 -36.39 9.56 6.66
CA SER A 505 -37.65 10.24 6.37
C SER A 505 -37.46 11.45 5.46
N GLY A 506 -38.55 11.94 4.86
CA GLY A 506 -38.54 13.07 3.92
C GLY A 506 -38.13 12.69 2.50
N ARG A 507 -38.40 13.54 1.55
CA ARG A 507 -38.20 13.28 0.12
C ARG A 507 -38.94 12.00 -0.35
N ASP A 508 -40.12 11.77 0.21
CA ASP A 508 -40.92 10.57 0.00
C ASP A 508 -40.25 9.28 0.46
N ASN A 509 -39.28 9.37 1.35
CA ASN A 509 -38.70 8.22 2.04
C ASN A 509 -39.32 8.06 3.43
N ASP A 510 -39.63 6.81 3.78
CA ASP A 510 -40.04 6.36 5.11
C ASP A 510 -39.50 4.95 5.31
N VAL A 511 -38.29 4.88 5.88
CA VAL A 511 -37.56 3.62 6.10
C VAL A 511 -37.13 3.51 7.53
N GLN A 512 -37.32 2.35 8.12
CA GLN A 512 -36.90 2.04 9.46
C GLN A 512 -35.99 0.80 9.46
N ILE A 513 -34.87 0.88 10.15
CA ILE A 513 -33.96 -0.24 10.36
C ILE A 513 -33.73 -0.40 11.86
N ASP A 514 -34.08 -1.57 12.38
CA ASP A 514 -33.87 -1.95 13.78
C ASP A 514 -33.07 -3.24 13.86
N GLY A 515 -32.19 -3.33 14.84
CA GLY A 515 -31.50 -4.60 15.09
C GLY A 515 -30.21 -4.49 15.81
N LYS A 516 -29.41 -5.52 15.70
CA LYS A 516 -28.16 -5.66 16.44
C LYS A 516 -26.99 -6.01 15.51
N TYR A 517 -25.83 -5.48 15.87
CA TYR A 517 -24.55 -5.84 15.26
C TYR A 517 -23.60 -6.37 16.35
N PHE A 518 -22.99 -7.51 16.10
CA PHE A 518 -22.04 -8.18 16.98
C PHE A 518 -20.63 -8.06 16.39
N SER A 519 -19.86 -7.06 16.85
CA SER A 519 -18.56 -6.73 16.27
C SER A 519 -17.50 -7.82 16.44
N GLY A 520 -17.54 -8.58 17.55
CA GLY A 520 -16.61 -9.68 17.80
C GLY A 520 -16.75 -10.86 16.84
N GLU A 521 -17.94 -11.06 16.27
CA GLU A 521 -18.25 -12.17 15.35
C GLU A 521 -18.51 -11.64 13.91
N SER A 522 -18.50 -10.33 13.70
CA SER A 522 -18.91 -9.68 12.46
C SER A 522 -20.30 -10.09 11.98
N LYS A 523 -21.21 -10.38 12.94
CA LYS A 523 -22.59 -10.82 12.67
C LYS A 523 -23.58 -9.67 12.85
N MET A 524 -24.68 -9.76 12.12
CA MET A 524 -25.83 -8.85 12.25
C MET A 524 -27.15 -9.59 12.37
N ASP A 525 -28.12 -8.92 12.95
CA ASP A 525 -29.53 -9.30 12.98
C ASP A 525 -30.34 -8.00 12.88
N LEU A 526 -30.74 -7.65 11.65
CA LEU A 526 -31.38 -6.38 11.31
C LEU A 526 -32.74 -6.62 10.66
N LYS A 527 -33.72 -5.82 11.05
CA LYS A 527 -35.05 -5.73 10.41
C LYS A 527 -35.14 -4.41 9.67
N LEU A 528 -35.32 -4.48 8.36
CA LEU A 528 -35.55 -3.35 7.50
C LEU A 528 -37.05 -3.30 7.19
N LYS A 529 -37.69 -2.18 7.45
CA LYS A 529 -39.06 -1.90 7.07
C LYS A 529 -39.07 -0.67 6.14
N LEU A 530 -39.44 -0.90 4.89
CA LEU A 530 -39.59 0.12 3.87
C LEU A 530 -41.11 0.40 3.74
N ASN A 531 -41.61 1.38 4.49
CA ASN A 531 -42.96 1.86 4.27
C ASN A 531 -43.00 2.50 2.88
N GLN A 532 -41.96 3.23 2.52
CA GLN A 532 -41.71 3.79 1.20
C GLN A 532 -40.25 4.18 1.05
N LEU A 533 -39.56 3.74 -0.01
CA LEU A 533 -38.27 4.17 -0.42
C LEU A 533 -38.33 4.77 -1.82
N ASN A 534 -38.02 6.04 -1.93
CA ASN A 534 -37.99 6.75 -3.22
C ASN A 534 -36.71 6.34 -3.98
N LEU A 535 -36.85 5.64 -5.08
CA LEU A 535 -35.74 5.14 -5.89
C LEU A 535 -34.84 6.28 -6.38
N ALA A 536 -35.40 7.43 -6.75
CA ALA A 536 -34.64 8.58 -7.24
C ALA A 536 -33.61 9.12 -6.19
N SER A 537 -33.88 8.93 -4.89
CA SER A 537 -32.97 9.33 -3.82
C SER A 537 -31.68 8.51 -3.74
N PHE A 538 -31.58 7.41 -4.51
CA PHE A 538 -30.45 6.47 -4.47
C PHE A 538 -29.86 6.22 -5.87
N LYS A 539 -30.17 7.04 -6.85
CA LYS A 539 -29.72 6.92 -8.23
C LYS A 539 -28.18 6.89 -8.34
N SER A 540 -27.48 7.71 -7.60
CA SER A 540 -26.02 7.76 -7.59
C SER A 540 -25.35 6.48 -7.09
N LEU A 541 -26.05 5.61 -6.35
CA LEU A 541 -25.52 4.30 -5.95
C LEU A 541 -25.41 3.34 -7.15
N ALA A 542 -26.33 3.43 -8.08
CA ALA A 542 -26.41 2.58 -9.26
C ALA A 542 -25.98 3.30 -10.57
N ALA A 543 -25.32 4.45 -10.48
CA ALA A 543 -25.06 5.33 -11.64
C ALA A 543 -24.19 4.68 -12.74
N SER A 544 -23.43 3.64 -12.44
CA SER A 544 -22.67 2.87 -13.44
C SER A 544 -23.57 1.93 -14.28
N GLN A 545 -24.69 1.48 -13.73
CA GLN A 545 -25.62 0.55 -14.38
C GLN A 545 -26.95 1.19 -14.77
N ILE A 546 -27.40 2.15 -13.97
CA ILE A 546 -28.70 2.79 -14.11
C ILE A 546 -28.53 4.28 -14.44
N LYS A 547 -29.09 4.69 -15.57
CA LYS A 547 -29.07 6.07 -16.02
C LYS A 547 -30.10 6.92 -15.27
N ASP A 548 -31.30 6.39 -15.05
CA ASP A 548 -32.38 7.03 -14.31
C ASP A 548 -33.26 6.02 -13.60
N MET A 549 -33.85 6.41 -12.46
CA MET A 549 -34.78 5.59 -11.70
C MET A 549 -35.81 6.47 -10.98
N LYS A 550 -37.04 6.03 -10.96
CA LYS A 550 -38.20 6.72 -10.35
C LYS A 550 -39.11 5.70 -9.70
N GLY A 551 -40.09 6.20 -8.93
CA GLY A 551 -41.06 5.37 -8.21
C GLY A 551 -40.54 4.90 -6.88
N TYR A 552 -41.18 3.90 -6.31
CA TYR A 552 -40.98 3.53 -4.91
C TYR A 552 -40.74 2.03 -4.73
N LEU A 553 -40.03 1.71 -3.67
CA LEU A 553 -39.85 0.36 -3.18
C LEU A 553 -40.45 0.28 -1.76
N LYS A 554 -41.29 -0.73 -1.52
CA LYS A 554 -41.96 -0.99 -0.23
C LYS A 554 -41.69 -2.42 0.20
N GLY A 555 -41.82 -2.72 1.49
CA GLY A 555 -41.67 -4.08 1.96
C GLY A 555 -40.90 -4.22 3.26
N SER A 556 -40.44 -5.43 3.53
CA SER A 556 -39.62 -5.69 4.70
C SER A 556 -38.59 -6.78 4.43
N LEU A 557 -37.40 -6.58 4.95
CA LEU A 557 -36.32 -7.57 4.91
C LEU A 557 -35.75 -7.80 6.29
N ASN A 558 -35.46 -9.07 6.59
CA ASN A 558 -34.62 -9.45 7.73
C ASN A 558 -33.23 -9.80 7.19
N ALA A 559 -32.22 -9.10 7.64
CA ALA A 559 -30.82 -9.35 7.30
C ALA A 559 -30.11 -9.95 8.52
N SER A 560 -29.57 -11.16 8.38
CA SER A 560 -28.93 -11.87 9.47
C SER A 560 -27.63 -12.55 9.03
N GLY A 561 -26.83 -13.02 9.98
CA GLY A 561 -25.58 -13.74 9.71
C GLY A 561 -24.35 -12.82 9.65
N ASN A 562 -23.30 -13.28 8.98
CA ASN A 562 -22.04 -12.55 8.88
C ASN A 562 -22.14 -11.44 7.82
N LEU A 563 -21.48 -10.29 8.06
CA LEU A 563 -21.46 -9.18 7.09
C LEU A 563 -20.92 -9.57 5.71
N ASP A 564 -19.99 -10.51 5.63
CA ASP A 564 -19.44 -10.99 4.36
C ASP A 564 -20.35 -12.00 3.64
N LYS A 565 -21.30 -12.60 4.36
CA LYS A 565 -22.27 -13.58 3.86
C LYS A 565 -23.63 -13.33 4.52
N PRO A 566 -24.30 -12.23 4.19
CA PRO A 566 -25.59 -11.90 4.75
C PRO A 566 -26.67 -12.85 4.21
N VAL A 567 -27.60 -13.23 5.09
CA VAL A 567 -28.83 -13.93 4.71
C VAL A 567 -29.95 -12.92 4.76
N LEU A 568 -30.59 -12.66 3.63
CA LEU A 568 -31.75 -11.78 3.49
C LEU A 568 -33.01 -12.63 3.37
N ARG A 569 -34.07 -12.26 4.08
CA ARG A 569 -35.40 -12.88 3.98
C ARG A 569 -36.47 -11.81 4.00
N GLY A 570 -37.45 -11.95 3.12
CA GLY A 570 -38.58 -11.05 3.05
C GLY A 570 -38.97 -10.73 1.62
N SER A 571 -39.70 -9.64 1.43
CA SER A 571 -40.21 -9.25 0.13
C SER A 571 -40.08 -7.75 -0.06
N LEU A 572 -39.69 -7.35 -1.27
CA LEU A 572 -39.69 -5.98 -1.74
C LEU A 572 -40.65 -5.83 -2.92
N HIS A 573 -41.54 -4.89 -2.80
CA HIS A 573 -42.58 -4.59 -3.74
C HIS A 573 -42.29 -3.26 -4.45
N PHE A 574 -42.30 -3.27 -5.76
CA PHE A 574 -42.18 -2.07 -6.59
C PHE A 574 -43.52 -1.37 -6.67
N ASP A 575 -43.55 -0.06 -6.58
CA ASP A 575 -44.73 0.77 -6.74
C ASP A 575 -44.42 1.88 -7.74
N SER A 576 -45.05 1.77 -8.91
CA SER A 576 -44.95 2.73 -10.03
C SER A 576 -43.47 3.01 -10.40
N ALA A 577 -42.61 1.99 -10.36
CA ALA A 577 -41.18 2.14 -10.61
C ALA A 577 -40.88 2.23 -12.11
N GLU A 578 -39.93 3.07 -12.47
CA GLU A 578 -39.33 3.16 -13.79
C GLU A 578 -37.82 3.17 -13.66
N ILE A 579 -37.15 2.29 -14.37
CA ILE A 579 -35.68 2.12 -14.33
C ILE A 579 -35.16 2.19 -15.76
N THR A 580 -34.16 3.05 -16.01
CA THR A 580 -33.52 3.17 -17.33
C THR A 580 -32.09 2.65 -17.23
N PRO A 581 -31.74 1.43 -17.70
CA PRO A 581 -30.38 0.95 -17.72
C PRO A 581 -29.50 1.79 -18.65
N VAL A 582 -28.21 1.99 -18.24
CA VAL A 582 -27.25 2.73 -19.07
C VAL A 582 -26.98 2.04 -20.41
N ILE A 583 -26.89 0.73 -20.36
CA ILE A 583 -26.55 -0.10 -21.54
C ILE A 583 -27.61 -0.03 -22.62
N THR A 584 -28.87 -0.24 -22.27
CA THR A 584 -29.98 -0.34 -23.25
C THR A 584 -30.66 1.01 -23.53
N GLY A 585 -30.64 1.92 -22.57
CA GLY A 585 -31.25 3.24 -22.65
C GLY A 585 -32.80 3.23 -22.72
N GLU A 586 -33.42 2.05 -22.63
CA GLU A 586 -34.87 1.94 -22.63
C GLU A 586 -35.46 2.08 -21.24
N PRO A 587 -36.40 3.00 -20.98
CA PRO A 587 -37.11 3.08 -19.71
C PRO A 587 -38.00 1.85 -19.50
N LEU A 588 -37.76 1.09 -18.48
CA LEU A 588 -38.50 -0.09 -18.08
C LEU A 588 -39.44 0.26 -16.92
N ARG A 589 -40.74 0.16 -17.11
CA ARG A 589 -41.74 0.44 -16.09
C ARG A 589 -42.13 -0.85 -15.39
N ILE A 590 -42.06 -0.85 -14.08
CA ILE A 590 -42.44 -1.95 -13.19
C ILE A 590 -43.67 -1.48 -12.42
N GLY A 591 -44.78 -2.18 -12.59
CA GLY A 591 -46.04 -1.78 -11.97
C GLY A 591 -46.07 -2.05 -10.48
N SER A 592 -46.60 -3.21 -10.14
CA SER A 592 -46.81 -3.64 -8.74
C SER A 592 -46.20 -5.03 -8.47
N ASP A 593 -45.06 -5.29 -9.00
CA ASP A 593 -44.39 -6.58 -8.86
C ASP A 593 -43.46 -6.62 -7.65
N SER A 594 -43.16 -7.84 -7.19
CA SER A 594 -42.34 -8.09 -6.00
C SER A 594 -41.17 -8.98 -6.32
N VAL A 595 -40.09 -8.79 -5.53
CA VAL A 595 -38.97 -9.69 -5.48
C VAL A 595 -38.91 -10.30 -4.06
N GLU A 596 -38.91 -11.62 -4.00
CA GLU A 596 -38.85 -12.34 -2.74
C GLU A 596 -37.40 -12.76 -2.44
N PHE A 597 -37.00 -12.64 -1.18
CA PHE A 597 -35.69 -13.01 -0.69
C PHE A 597 -35.80 -14.19 0.28
N ASP A 598 -34.97 -15.18 0.09
CA ASP A 598 -34.86 -16.36 0.94
C ASP A 598 -33.38 -16.67 1.28
N ASN A 599 -33.14 -17.86 1.83
CA ASN A 599 -31.78 -18.28 2.23
C ASN A 599 -30.82 -18.47 1.05
N ASP A 600 -31.36 -18.75 -0.12
CA ASP A 600 -30.61 -19.15 -1.30
C ASP A 600 -30.35 -17.96 -2.25
N GLY A 601 -31.11 -16.87 -2.08
CA GLY A 601 -30.98 -15.70 -2.91
C GLY A 601 -32.26 -14.90 -3.06
N PHE A 602 -32.71 -14.68 -4.29
CA PHE A 602 -33.97 -13.98 -4.56
C PHE A 602 -34.69 -14.55 -5.77
N ASN A 603 -36.01 -14.45 -5.74
CA ASN A 603 -36.93 -15.07 -6.67
C ASN A 603 -37.78 -13.99 -7.37
N PHE A 604 -38.00 -14.21 -8.67
CA PHE A 604 -38.97 -13.50 -9.48
C PHE A 604 -40.12 -14.46 -9.82
N SER A 605 -41.34 -14.07 -9.51
CA SER A 605 -42.51 -14.83 -9.89
C SER A 605 -43.38 -13.98 -10.83
N GLU A 606 -43.40 -14.33 -12.12
CA GLU A 606 -44.08 -13.59 -13.16
C GLU A 606 -43.82 -12.07 -13.16
N PHE A 607 -42.58 -11.69 -12.81
CA PHE A 607 -42.19 -10.28 -12.67
C PHE A 607 -42.30 -9.54 -13.97
N THR A 608 -43.18 -8.56 -14.03
CA THR A 608 -43.60 -7.87 -15.27
C THR A 608 -42.93 -6.52 -15.44
N MET A 609 -42.37 -6.27 -16.61
CA MET A 609 -41.89 -4.98 -17.05
C MET A 609 -42.60 -4.53 -18.32
N LEU A 610 -42.83 -3.23 -18.43
CA LEU A 610 -43.35 -2.60 -19.64
C LEU A 610 -42.28 -1.69 -20.24
N ASP A 611 -42.14 -1.73 -21.55
CA ASP A 611 -41.32 -0.77 -22.29
C ASP A 611 -41.99 0.62 -22.39
N SER A 612 -41.36 1.58 -23.02
CA SER A 612 -41.88 2.92 -23.20
C SER A 612 -43.17 2.97 -24.09
N ALA A 613 -43.37 1.95 -24.89
CA ALA A 613 -44.59 1.82 -25.75
C ALA A 613 -45.71 1.05 -25.02
N GLY A 614 -45.43 0.43 -23.85
CA GLY A 614 -46.43 -0.36 -23.10
C GLY A 614 -46.45 -1.84 -23.45
N ASN A 615 -45.47 -2.34 -24.22
CA ASN A 615 -45.36 -3.77 -24.47
C ASN A 615 -44.74 -4.48 -23.27
N LYS A 616 -45.11 -5.76 -23.07
CA LYS A 616 -44.83 -6.54 -21.87
C LYS A 616 -43.59 -7.43 -22.06
N ALA A 617 -42.76 -7.47 -21.03
CA ALA A 617 -41.79 -8.54 -20.80
C ALA A 617 -41.99 -9.11 -19.40
N THR A 618 -41.67 -10.39 -19.20
CA THR A 618 -41.82 -11.09 -17.93
C THR A 618 -40.52 -11.81 -17.59
N ILE A 619 -40.11 -11.72 -16.33
CA ILE A 619 -39.04 -12.51 -15.77
C ILE A 619 -39.61 -13.49 -14.76
N ASP A 620 -39.19 -14.74 -14.83
CA ASP A 620 -39.56 -15.79 -13.88
C ASP A 620 -38.33 -16.58 -13.49
N GLY A 621 -38.21 -17.01 -12.22
CA GLY A 621 -37.14 -17.86 -11.77
C GLY A 621 -36.31 -17.30 -10.63
N ASN A 622 -35.13 -17.90 -10.42
CA ASN A 622 -34.32 -17.70 -9.24
C ASN A 622 -32.92 -17.16 -9.58
N VAL A 623 -32.42 -16.29 -8.72
CA VAL A 623 -31.00 -15.90 -8.64
C VAL A 623 -30.46 -16.36 -7.31
N PHE A 624 -29.62 -17.40 -7.35
CA PHE A 624 -28.99 -17.97 -6.16
C PHE A 624 -27.72 -17.17 -5.85
N THR A 625 -27.57 -16.77 -4.59
CA THR A 625 -26.38 -16.04 -4.15
C THR A 625 -26.06 -16.31 -2.68
N PRO A 626 -24.92 -16.94 -2.37
CA PRO A 626 -24.53 -17.23 -0.98
C PRO A 626 -23.97 -16.02 -0.24
N ASP A 627 -23.57 -14.96 -0.95
CA ASP A 627 -22.80 -13.83 -0.38
C ASP A 627 -23.04 -12.49 -1.11
N PHE A 628 -24.02 -12.40 -2.02
CA PHE A 628 -24.28 -11.24 -2.88
C PHE A 628 -23.07 -10.76 -3.70
N ARG A 629 -22.08 -11.64 -3.89
CA ARG A 629 -20.88 -11.42 -4.74
C ARG A 629 -20.76 -12.47 -5.83
N LYS A 630 -21.30 -13.67 -5.56
CA LYS A 630 -21.33 -14.80 -6.49
C LYS A 630 -22.77 -15.13 -6.80
N TYR A 631 -23.08 -15.25 -8.10
CA TYR A 631 -24.42 -15.47 -8.56
C TYR A 631 -24.51 -16.73 -9.44
N ARG A 632 -25.59 -17.46 -9.29
CA ARG A 632 -26.01 -18.55 -10.17
C ARG A 632 -27.45 -18.29 -10.60
N TYR A 633 -27.70 -18.39 -11.86
CA TYR A 633 -28.99 -18.06 -12.48
C TYR A 633 -29.78 -19.30 -12.84
N ASP A 634 -31.08 -19.24 -12.70
CA ASP A 634 -32.07 -20.16 -13.23
C ASP A 634 -33.34 -19.35 -13.52
N MET A 635 -33.38 -18.71 -14.66
CA MET A 635 -34.35 -17.69 -14.99
C MET A 635 -34.84 -17.82 -16.43
N THR A 636 -36.08 -17.47 -16.65
CA THR A 636 -36.72 -17.31 -17.97
C THR A 636 -37.13 -15.86 -18.18
N PHE A 637 -36.80 -15.34 -19.34
CA PHE A 637 -37.25 -14.02 -19.80
C PHE A 637 -38.10 -14.21 -21.04
N THR A 638 -39.36 -13.73 -21.00
CA THR A 638 -40.28 -13.74 -22.14
C THR A 638 -40.67 -12.31 -22.51
N ALA A 639 -40.73 -12.02 -23.78
CA ALA A 639 -41.07 -10.69 -24.26
C ALA A 639 -41.92 -10.74 -25.54
N GLU A 640 -42.90 -9.85 -25.63
CA GLU A 640 -43.78 -9.71 -26.81
C GLU A 640 -43.73 -8.27 -27.34
N ASN A 641 -43.20 -8.10 -28.54
CA ASN A 641 -42.96 -6.82 -29.22
C ASN A 641 -42.25 -5.77 -28.34
N PHE A 642 -41.44 -6.26 -27.43
CA PHE A 642 -40.82 -5.47 -26.38
C PHE A 642 -39.60 -4.74 -26.90
N ARG A 643 -39.45 -3.45 -26.56
CA ARG A 643 -38.29 -2.65 -26.87
C ARG A 643 -37.21 -2.88 -25.84
N VAL A 644 -36.17 -3.63 -26.22
CA VAL A 644 -35.02 -3.90 -25.32
C VAL A 644 -33.93 -2.84 -25.41
N VAL A 645 -33.81 -2.16 -26.56
CA VAL A 645 -32.81 -1.09 -26.75
C VAL A 645 -33.48 0.17 -27.29
N ASN A 646 -33.06 1.31 -26.73
CA ASN A 646 -33.38 2.66 -27.19
C ASN A 646 -32.21 3.57 -26.89
N ALA A 647 -31.12 3.33 -27.61
CA ALA A 647 -29.82 3.91 -27.30
C ALA A 647 -29.38 4.91 -28.38
N PRO A 648 -29.04 6.15 -28.04
CA PRO A 648 -28.50 7.11 -28.99
C PRO A 648 -27.11 6.67 -29.52
N LYS A 649 -26.75 7.16 -30.69
CA LYS A 649 -25.40 7.00 -31.22
C LYS A 649 -24.44 7.86 -30.40
N GLU A 650 -23.51 7.21 -29.69
CA GLU A 650 -22.49 7.85 -28.86
C GLU A 650 -21.09 7.31 -29.24
N PRO A 651 -20.03 8.10 -29.08
CA PRO A 651 -18.67 7.59 -29.25
C PRO A 651 -18.44 6.36 -28.35
N ASN A 652 -17.77 5.34 -28.87
CA ASN A 652 -17.41 4.10 -28.15
C ASN A 652 -18.57 3.17 -27.77
N ARG A 653 -19.79 3.43 -28.24
CA ARG A 653 -20.91 2.50 -28.04
C ARG A 653 -20.90 1.44 -29.14
N ILE A 654 -20.90 0.17 -28.77
CA ILE A 654 -20.84 -0.97 -29.71
C ILE A 654 -22.20 -1.21 -30.42
N PHE A 655 -23.30 -0.64 -29.91
CA PHE A 655 -24.61 -0.68 -30.56
C PHE A 655 -25.44 0.58 -30.25
N TYR A 656 -26.33 0.93 -31.13
CA TYR A 656 -27.27 2.05 -30.96
C TYR A 656 -28.54 1.83 -31.81
N GLY A 657 -29.57 2.66 -31.56
CA GLY A 657 -30.84 2.60 -32.26
C GLY A 657 -31.95 2.02 -31.41
N LYS A 658 -32.97 1.50 -32.05
CA LYS A 658 -34.14 0.89 -31.40
C LYS A 658 -34.26 -0.56 -31.81
N LEU A 659 -34.35 -1.47 -30.81
CA LEU A 659 -34.52 -2.89 -31.04
C LEU A 659 -35.78 -3.38 -30.34
N ASN A 660 -36.76 -3.84 -31.14
CA ASN A 660 -38.01 -4.44 -30.67
C ASN A 660 -37.96 -5.94 -30.95
N ILE A 661 -38.29 -6.77 -29.97
CA ILE A 661 -38.19 -8.22 -30.08
C ILE A 661 -39.41 -8.94 -29.50
N ASN A 662 -39.69 -10.13 -30.04
CA ASN A 662 -40.27 -11.21 -29.28
C ASN A 662 -39.13 -12.11 -28.82
N ALA A 663 -39.17 -12.53 -27.60
CA ALA A 663 -38.09 -13.33 -27.04
C ALA A 663 -38.59 -14.37 -26.06
N ASP A 664 -37.96 -15.53 -26.10
CA ASP A 664 -38.00 -16.57 -25.06
C ASP A 664 -36.54 -16.94 -24.74
N VAL A 665 -36.11 -16.56 -23.59
CA VAL A 665 -34.70 -16.66 -23.20
C VAL A 665 -34.57 -17.37 -21.85
N ASN A 666 -33.86 -18.47 -21.83
CA ASN A 666 -33.51 -19.19 -20.61
C ASN A 666 -32.06 -18.93 -20.23
N VAL A 667 -31.86 -18.43 -19.03
CA VAL A 667 -30.51 -18.15 -18.47
C VAL A 667 -30.28 -19.08 -17.29
N SER A 668 -29.21 -19.89 -17.37
CA SER A 668 -28.83 -20.82 -16.29
C SER A 668 -27.31 -20.83 -16.06
N GLY A 669 -26.86 -21.41 -14.93
CA GLY A 669 -25.44 -21.51 -14.63
C GLY A 669 -24.89 -20.37 -13.78
N ASP A 670 -23.59 -20.37 -13.53
CA ASP A 670 -22.95 -19.36 -12.69
C ASP A 670 -22.54 -18.08 -13.46
N GLN A 671 -22.24 -17.02 -12.71
CA GLN A 671 -21.93 -15.69 -13.29
C GLN A 671 -20.70 -15.67 -14.20
N ASN A 672 -19.77 -16.64 -14.07
CA ASN A 672 -18.54 -16.65 -14.85
C ASN A 672 -18.74 -17.31 -16.22
N LEU A 673 -19.69 -18.25 -16.29
CA LEU A 673 -20.07 -18.93 -17.53
C LEU A 673 -21.57 -19.21 -17.56
N PRO A 674 -22.43 -18.16 -17.64
CA PRO A 674 -23.85 -18.34 -17.76
C PRO A 674 -24.19 -19.00 -19.13
N LYS A 675 -25.13 -19.94 -19.11
CA LYS A 675 -25.69 -20.57 -20.30
C LYS A 675 -26.95 -19.82 -20.69
N VAL A 676 -26.99 -19.33 -21.92
CA VAL A 676 -28.13 -18.59 -22.47
C VAL A 676 -28.69 -19.34 -23.67
N ASN A 677 -29.90 -19.81 -23.56
CA ASN A 677 -30.64 -20.37 -24.68
C ASN A 677 -31.73 -19.37 -25.07
N ALA A 678 -31.74 -18.90 -26.30
CA ALA A 678 -32.63 -17.81 -26.74
C ALA A 678 -33.28 -18.11 -28.07
N ASN A 679 -34.62 -17.88 -28.14
CA ASN A 679 -35.35 -17.74 -29.38
C ASN A 679 -35.79 -16.27 -29.48
N ILE A 680 -35.25 -15.55 -30.47
CA ILE A 680 -35.45 -14.12 -30.60
C ILE A 680 -36.02 -13.84 -32.02
N ARG A 681 -37.11 -13.14 -32.09
CA ARG A 681 -37.61 -12.57 -33.35
C ARG A 681 -37.51 -11.04 -33.30
N VAL A 682 -36.70 -10.50 -34.20
CA VAL A 682 -36.59 -9.05 -34.38
C VAL A 682 -37.83 -8.54 -35.15
N ASN A 683 -38.57 -7.67 -34.51
CA ASN A 683 -39.84 -7.20 -35.01
C ASN A 683 -39.70 -5.96 -35.91
N LYS A 684 -40.74 -5.66 -36.67
CA LYS A 684 -40.90 -4.41 -37.44
C LYS A 684 -40.72 -3.19 -36.50
N ASN A 685 -40.33 -2.05 -37.06
CA ASN A 685 -39.98 -0.82 -36.33
C ASN A 685 -38.64 -0.93 -35.54
N THR A 686 -37.83 -1.95 -35.82
CA THR A 686 -36.45 -2.01 -35.40
C THR A 686 -35.58 -1.20 -36.36
N ASP A 687 -34.75 -0.31 -35.81
CA ASP A 687 -33.70 0.42 -36.50
C ASP A 687 -32.50 0.34 -35.59
N PHE A 688 -31.68 -0.71 -35.77
CA PHE A 688 -30.61 -1.09 -34.82
C PHE A 688 -29.29 -1.32 -35.56
N THR A 689 -28.24 -0.72 -35.07
CA THR A 689 -26.90 -0.89 -35.59
C THR A 689 -26.01 -1.53 -34.53
N LEU A 690 -25.31 -2.61 -34.90
CA LEU A 690 -24.27 -3.25 -34.11
C LEU A 690 -22.91 -3.01 -34.78
N ILE A 691 -21.99 -2.37 -34.07
CA ILE A 691 -20.64 -2.14 -34.55
C ILE A 691 -19.78 -3.33 -34.12
N LEU A 692 -19.40 -4.16 -35.06
CA LEU A 692 -18.45 -5.24 -34.82
C LEU A 692 -17.04 -4.65 -34.81
N PRO A 693 -16.26 -4.80 -33.74
CA PRO A 693 -14.88 -4.38 -33.73
C PRO A 693 -14.11 -5.18 -34.79
N SER A 694 -13.57 -4.51 -35.80
CA SER A 694 -12.65 -5.15 -36.74
C SER A 694 -11.35 -5.46 -36.00
N ASN A 695 -11.09 -6.71 -35.75
CA ASN A 695 -9.77 -7.19 -35.33
C ASN A 695 -8.82 -7.14 -36.53
N ASP A 696 -8.35 -5.97 -36.91
CA ASP A 696 -7.28 -5.81 -37.88
C ASP A 696 -5.96 -5.66 -37.07
N PRO A 697 -5.09 -6.68 -37.07
CA PRO A 697 -3.84 -6.64 -36.31
C PRO A 697 -2.88 -5.50 -36.76
N GLU A 698 -3.04 -5.01 -38.00
CA GLU A 698 -2.19 -3.94 -38.52
C GLU A 698 -2.51 -2.56 -37.91
N ILE A 699 -3.70 -2.35 -37.33
CA ILE A 699 -4.07 -1.07 -36.72
C ILE A 699 -3.49 -0.93 -35.31
N GLN A 700 -3.26 -2.03 -34.60
CA GLN A 700 -2.70 -1.98 -33.24
C GLN A 700 -1.22 -1.54 -33.20
N GLU A 701 -0.42 -1.81 -34.23
CA GLU A 701 0.97 -1.38 -34.27
C GLU A 701 1.15 0.12 -34.56
N ARG A 702 0.13 0.81 -35.12
CA ARG A 702 0.22 2.26 -35.45
C ARG A 702 -0.29 3.22 -34.39
N GLN A 703 -0.95 2.74 -33.34
CA GLN A 703 -1.46 3.62 -32.26
C GLN A 703 -0.40 4.15 -31.30
N GLY A 704 0.87 3.78 -31.46
CA GLY A 704 1.98 4.18 -30.58
C GLY A 704 2.74 5.45 -30.99
N VAL A 705 2.41 6.14 -32.11
CA VAL A 705 3.36 7.10 -32.69
C VAL A 705 2.97 8.58 -32.58
N VAL A 706 1.71 8.95 -32.44
CA VAL A 706 1.34 10.37 -32.27
C VAL A 706 0.15 10.53 -31.32
N VAL A 707 0.40 11.08 -30.16
CA VAL A 707 -0.66 11.61 -29.29
C VAL A 707 -0.68 13.12 -29.47
N PHE A 708 -1.74 13.64 -30.12
CA PHE A 708 -1.98 15.08 -30.11
C PHE A 708 -2.54 15.47 -28.73
N SER A 709 -1.76 16.19 -27.94
CA SER A 709 -2.25 16.81 -26.72
C SER A 709 -2.67 18.24 -27.01
N ASP A 710 -3.91 18.58 -26.69
CA ASP A 710 -4.36 19.97 -26.63
C ASP A 710 -3.70 20.62 -25.40
N LYS A 711 -2.89 21.67 -25.62
CA LYS A 711 -2.18 22.39 -24.56
C LYS A 711 -3.11 23.11 -23.59
N ASP A 712 -4.31 23.42 -24.03
CA ASP A 712 -5.27 24.20 -23.24
C ASP A 712 -6.24 23.31 -22.41
N HIS A 713 -6.33 22.01 -22.75
CA HIS A 713 -7.11 21.02 -22.01
C HIS A 713 -6.36 19.68 -21.97
N PRO A 714 -5.42 19.47 -21.03
CA PRO A 714 -4.72 18.21 -20.90
C PRO A 714 -5.75 17.12 -20.49
N VAL A 715 -6.06 16.25 -21.45
CA VAL A 715 -6.89 15.06 -21.18
C VAL A 715 -6.10 14.18 -20.20
N ASP A 716 -6.71 13.89 -19.08
CA ASP A 716 -6.16 13.02 -18.05
C ASP A 716 -5.97 11.61 -18.65
N SER A 717 -4.77 11.36 -19.18
CA SER A 717 -4.43 10.14 -19.91
C SER A 717 -4.59 8.88 -19.05
N VAL A 718 -4.56 9.01 -17.73
CA VAL A 718 -4.75 7.91 -16.77
C VAL A 718 -6.23 7.54 -16.67
N ARG A 719 -7.13 8.54 -16.63
CA ARG A 719 -8.57 8.31 -16.66
C ARG A 719 -9.04 7.72 -17.98
N PHE A 720 -8.49 8.19 -19.09
CA PHE A 720 -8.83 7.68 -20.42
C PHE A 720 -8.34 6.25 -20.60
N LYS A 721 -7.14 5.90 -20.11
CA LYS A 721 -6.62 4.54 -20.16
C LYS A 721 -7.40 3.59 -19.23
N SER A 722 -7.75 4.01 -18.01
CA SER A 722 -8.58 3.21 -17.11
C SER A 722 -10.03 3.05 -17.62
N PHE A 723 -10.53 4.03 -18.34
CA PHE A 723 -11.83 3.95 -19.02
C PHE A 723 -11.77 3.00 -20.23
N LEU A 724 -10.72 3.03 -21.05
CA LEU A 724 -10.48 2.08 -22.14
C LEU A 724 -10.24 0.66 -21.62
N ASP A 725 -9.48 0.48 -20.54
CA ASP A 725 -9.28 -0.82 -19.89
C ASP A 725 -10.59 -1.36 -19.28
N SER A 726 -11.43 -0.48 -18.75
CA SER A 726 -12.77 -0.82 -18.27
C SER A 726 -13.71 -1.20 -19.42
N LEU A 727 -13.65 -0.52 -20.56
CA LEU A 727 -14.43 -0.86 -21.75
C LEU A 727 -13.93 -2.15 -22.43
N SER A 728 -12.62 -2.37 -22.50
CA SER A 728 -12.05 -3.59 -23.05
C SER A 728 -12.31 -4.82 -22.17
N SER A 729 -12.42 -4.64 -20.86
CA SER A 729 -12.83 -5.71 -19.93
C SER A 729 -14.33 -6.04 -20.01
N HIS A 730 -15.18 -5.14 -20.54
CA HIS A 730 -16.62 -5.35 -20.69
C HIS A 730 -17.05 -5.72 -22.13
N ALA A 731 -16.21 -5.55 -23.13
CA ALA A 731 -16.50 -5.84 -24.53
C ALA A 731 -16.14 -7.27 -24.98
N ALA A 732 -15.54 -8.06 -24.12
CA ALA A 732 -15.34 -9.46 -24.42
C ALA A 732 -16.56 -10.26 -23.94
N LEU A 733 -17.35 -10.78 -24.86
CA LEU A 733 -18.27 -11.93 -24.68
C LEU A 733 -17.49 -13.20 -24.22
N LYS A 734 -16.40 -13.04 -23.54
CA LYS A 734 -15.61 -14.10 -22.91
C LYS A 734 -16.32 -14.55 -21.66
N GLY A 735 -16.80 -15.79 -21.65
CA GLY A 735 -17.39 -16.43 -20.49
C GLY A 735 -18.90 -16.56 -20.53
N MET A 736 -19.54 -16.54 -21.70
CA MET A 736 -20.95 -16.91 -21.87
C MET A 736 -21.07 -18.06 -22.87
N ASP A 737 -21.88 -19.06 -22.53
CA ASP A 737 -22.26 -20.15 -23.45
C ASP A 737 -23.63 -19.77 -24.03
N VAL A 738 -23.66 -19.29 -25.27
CA VAL A 738 -24.87 -18.73 -25.91
C VAL A 738 -25.30 -19.60 -27.09
N SER A 739 -26.51 -20.12 -27.01
CA SER A 739 -27.23 -20.74 -28.13
C SER A 739 -28.44 -19.90 -28.45
N ALA A 740 -28.46 -19.26 -29.62
CA ALA A 740 -29.57 -18.38 -30.00
C ALA A 740 -30.05 -18.65 -31.43
N VAL A 741 -31.36 -18.67 -31.59
CA VAL A 741 -32.04 -18.61 -32.91
C VAL A 741 -32.60 -17.20 -33.06
N ILE A 742 -32.14 -16.51 -34.10
CA ILE A 742 -32.59 -15.15 -34.40
C ILE A 742 -33.35 -15.14 -35.72
N GLU A 743 -34.59 -14.75 -35.67
CA GLU A 743 -35.44 -14.48 -36.84
C GLU A 743 -35.61 -12.97 -36.99
N THR A 744 -35.71 -12.49 -38.24
CA THR A 744 -35.94 -11.06 -38.51
C THR A 744 -37.17 -10.85 -39.35
N ASP A 745 -37.99 -9.88 -39.00
CA ASP A 745 -39.11 -9.40 -39.84
C ASP A 745 -38.52 -8.68 -41.08
N SER A 746 -39.16 -8.85 -42.23
CA SER A 746 -38.71 -8.23 -43.49
C SER A 746 -38.68 -6.70 -43.48
N ASN A 747 -39.36 -6.06 -42.55
CA ASN A 747 -39.39 -4.60 -42.35
C ASN A 747 -38.53 -4.13 -41.17
N ALA A 748 -37.72 -5.00 -40.60
CA ALA A 748 -36.76 -4.62 -39.60
C ALA A 748 -35.41 -4.19 -40.26
N GLN A 749 -34.86 -3.06 -39.81
CA GLN A 749 -33.55 -2.61 -40.24
C GLN A 749 -32.52 -3.03 -39.18
N PHE A 750 -31.66 -3.92 -39.59
CA PHE A 750 -30.53 -4.42 -38.76
C PHE A 750 -29.25 -4.22 -39.54
N THR A 751 -28.33 -3.42 -39.03
CA THR A 751 -27.07 -3.07 -39.70
C THR A 751 -25.87 -3.46 -38.85
#